data_8367fbd36479659fb7decd0c7823be7f
#
_entry.id   8367fbd36479659fb7decd0c7823be7f
#
_cell.length_a   1.000
_cell.length_b   1.000
_cell.length_c   1.000
_cell.angle_alpha   90.00
_cell.angle_beta   90.00
_cell.angle_gamma   90.00
#
_symmetry.space_group_name_H-M   'P 1'
#
loop_
_entity.id
_entity.type
_entity.pdbx_description
1 polymer ?
#
loop_
_entity_poly.entity_id
_entity_poly.type
_entity_poly.pdbx_seq_one_letter_code
_entity_poly.pdbx_strand_id
1 'polypeptide(L)'
;MNKICSLLILILLNSQLLNAQIINGKITDLNTKESLIGVNIISEEGSGTASDIDGEYQLKLTEGNQKITFKYIGYEEITKTFNIAKNEILNLNIALSSTSEELNTIVVSAGRFEQKIEEITVSMEVIKPSLIENKNTTDIQTVMDQIPGVNITDGQANIRGGSGWSFGAGTRVLVLVDDMPLISGDAGQVQWKLIATENINQVEVIKGASSALYGSSALNGVINIRTAFPSQNDIDKNKFPGYTKINTHFGLIDKPKREELNWNGDKRRAFKGIEFLHAMKISSLDLSLGGNIFLDDGFRQGEVTDRKRFNINSTYKSKKINGLSYGLNANFLFQTTGSAIIWDSYDRAYIPLNNEITTTAGDTYNIDPFIIYMSGNNRHSLRTRYLKVINDNSTKGRDNEQDNKSEIYYTDYQWQKNIEKYNIRITSGTTNEIVYAKANLFNGKNTRTNNSIYTQIDKKIGKFNLSFGARYEQFTIKSDKKYVINGDSINKFSAGKPVFRTGVNYQAAEATFVRSSWGQGFRFPSMAELFISANQGGLEIYPNPDLKPEKGWSAELGIKQGIKYGKWVGFIDIAGFLMQYDDMMEFTFNQWGDPSTAPLLGLGFKAVNSGNTQINGLEISINGQGKINKNLSLNILAGYTYMDHFSLDPDKIYAYAGDNQGVSYTNSSSDPTVLKYRYKHIAKFDTEITYKKLSFAASYRYNDFMSNIDYIFTTPLVNEGIPGIFEGIPGINESRENAKDGDYVIDTRLGWQMNDAFRFGFVVNNILNREYMTRPATMMSPRTFAVQCNIKI
;
A
#
# COMPACT_ATOMS: atom_id res chain seq x y z
N MET A 1 -1.59 44.29 -56.01
CA MET A 1 -0.41 43.50 -55.47
C MET A 1 0.55 44.40 -54.68
N ASN A 2 0.73 45.68 -54.94
CA ASN A 2 1.73 46.48 -54.20
C ASN A 2 1.36 46.91 -52.75
N LYS A 3 0.10 46.94 -52.38
CA LYS A 3 -0.31 47.27 -50.98
C LYS A 3 -0.23 46.12 -49.99
N ILE A 4 -0.26 44.83 -50.44
CA ILE A 4 -0.10 43.65 -49.60
C ILE A 4 1.36 43.36 -49.31
N CYS A 5 2.27 43.64 -50.28
CA CYS A 5 3.72 43.48 -50.01
C CYS A 5 4.24 44.61 -49.08
N SER A 6 3.71 45.79 -49.07
CA SER A 6 4.09 46.86 -48.13
C SER A 6 3.61 46.55 -46.71
N LEU A 7 2.46 45.88 -46.52
CA LEU A 7 1.95 45.47 -45.22
C LEU A 7 2.74 44.27 -44.64
N LEU A 8 3.18 43.32 -45.47
CA LEU A 8 4.04 42.19 -45.07
C LEU A 8 5.47 42.67 -44.74
N ILE A 9 5.99 43.68 -45.40
CA ILE A 9 7.29 44.26 -45.06
C ILE A 9 7.20 45.08 -43.75
N LEU A 10 6.08 45.75 -43.47
CA LEU A 10 5.86 46.46 -42.21
C LEU A 10 5.68 45.50 -41.02
N ILE A 11 5.14 44.29 -41.23
CA ILE A 11 5.02 43.21 -40.19
C ILE A 11 6.38 42.55 -39.96
N LEU A 12 7.22 42.40 -40.98
CA LEU A 12 8.58 41.88 -40.89
C LEU A 12 9.58 42.86 -40.26
N LEU A 13 9.34 44.15 -40.30
CA LEU A 13 10.19 45.16 -39.68
C LEU A 13 9.85 45.44 -38.19
N ASN A 14 8.72 44.90 -37.67
CA ASN A 14 8.36 44.98 -36.26
C ASN A 14 8.69 43.71 -35.45
N SER A 15 9.44 42.77 -35.97
CA SER A 15 10.12 41.79 -35.15
C SER A 15 11.27 42.48 -34.38
N GLN A 16 10.93 43.32 -33.41
CA GLN A 16 11.89 43.67 -32.37
C GLN A 16 12.32 42.36 -31.74
N LEU A 17 13.57 41.96 -31.94
CA LEU A 17 14.28 41.00 -31.14
C LEU A 17 14.08 41.44 -29.70
N LEU A 18 13.12 40.81 -29.02
CA LEU A 18 12.99 40.88 -27.57
C LEU A 18 14.25 40.21 -26.99
N ASN A 19 15.29 41.04 -26.86
CA ASN A 19 16.50 40.65 -26.13
C ASN A 19 16.10 40.51 -24.68
N ALA A 20 15.75 39.31 -24.26
CA ALA A 20 15.44 38.98 -22.87
C ALA A 20 16.74 38.71 -22.12
N GLN A 21 16.95 39.38 -20.99
CA GLN A 21 17.97 39.03 -20.03
C GLN A 21 17.63 37.65 -19.47
N ILE A 22 18.63 36.81 -19.33
CA ILE A 22 18.42 35.42 -18.91
C ILE A 22 19.25 35.14 -17.65
N ILE A 23 18.59 34.64 -16.63
CA ILE A 23 19.29 33.97 -15.54
C ILE A 23 19.16 32.45 -15.70
N ASN A 24 20.24 31.74 -15.57
CA ASN A 24 20.29 30.30 -15.55
C ASN A 24 21.14 29.83 -14.36
N GLY A 25 21.07 28.58 -14.02
CA GLY A 25 21.85 28.00 -12.96
C GLY A 25 21.34 26.64 -12.54
N LYS A 26 22.01 26.08 -11.54
CA LYS A 26 21.66 24.78 -10.97
C LYS A 26 21.29 24.90 -9.49
N ILE A 27 20.24 24.22 -9.09
CA ILE A 27 19.78 24.18 -7.71
C ILE A 27 20.03 22.80 -7.12
N THR A 28 20.73 22.78 -5.96
CA THR A 28 21.09 21.55 -5.29
C THR A 28 20.74 21.62 -3.79
N ASP A 29 20.59 20.48 -3.16
CA ASP A 29 20.57 20.38 -1.71
C ASP A 29 21.93 20.74 -1.12
N LEU A 30 21.95 21.55 -0.07
CA LEU A 30 23.20 22.01 0.57
C LEU A 30 24.01 20.87 1.19
N ASN A 31 23.33 19.86 1.74
CA ASN A 31 23.94 18.76 2.47
C ASN A 31 24.22 17.55 1.57
N THR A 32 23.21 17.13 0.76
CA THR A 32 23.30 15.92 -0.09
C THR A 32 23.93 16.20 -1.44
N LYS A 33 24.02 17.47 -1.87
CA LYS A 33 24.47 17.92 -3.21
C LYS A 33 23.62 17.39 -4.37
N GLU A 34 22.49 16.77 -4.06
CA GLU A 34 21.56 16.30 -5.07
C GLU A 34 20.90 17.47 -5.80
N SER A 35 20.62 17.29 -7.08
CA SER A 35 19.86 18.23 -7.88
C SER A 35 18.42 18.30 -7.39
N LEU A 36 17.91 19.47 -7.09
CA LEU A 36 16.54 19.67 -6.65
C LEU A 36 15.63 19.95 -7.85
N ILE A 37 14.71 19.06 -8.10
CA ILE A 37 13.76 19.06 -9.22
C ILE A 37 12.50 19.81 -8.82
N GLY A 38 12.00 20.72 -9.67
CA GLY A 38 10.73 21.40 -9.40
C GLY A 38 10.81 22.51 -8.35
N VAL A 39 12.01 23.02 -8.06
CA VAL A 39 12.17 24.25 -7.25
C VAL A 39 11.53 25.41 -7.98
N ASN A 40 10.64 26.13 -7.34
CA ASN A 40 10.01 27.31 -7.87
C ASN A 40 10.96 28.50 -7.80
N ILE A 41 11.24 29.12 -8.93
CA ILE A 41 12.07 30.31 -9.08
C ILE A 41 11.13 31.46 -9.51
N ILE A 42 10.91 32.42 -8.64
CA ILE A 42 9.89 33.46 -8.81
C ILE A 42 10.52 34.83 -8.70
N SER A 43 10.34 35.68 -9.72
CA SER A 43 10.73 37.09 -9.66
C SER A 43 9.64 37.93 -8.97
N GLU A 44 10.02 39.07 -8.38
CA GLU A 44 9.07 40.02 -7.75
C GLU A 44 8.04 40.56 -8.76
N GLU A 45 8.38 40.58 -10.05
CA GLU A 45 7.50 41.01 -11.14
C GLU A 45 6.49 39.92 -11.57
N GLY A 46 6.53 38.72 -10.97
CA GLY A 46 5.59 37.61 -11.21
C GLY A 46 6.00 36.70 -12.37
N SER A 47 7.20 36.86 -12.96
CA SER A 47 7.79 35.88 -13.86
C SER A 47 8.31 34.71 -13.05
N GLY A 48 8.09 33.47 -13.49
CA GLY A 48 8.51 32.26 -12.75
C GLY A 48 8.87 31.12 -13.67
N THR A 49 9.72 30.22 -13.15
CA THR A 49 10.08 28.94 -13.76
C THR A 49 10.30 27.91 -12.67
N ALA A 50 10.43 26.65 -13.04
CA ALA A 50 10.82 25.59 -12.13
C ALA A 50 12.12 24.93 -12.58
N SER A 51 12.93 24.45 -11.62
CA SER A 51 14.10 23.65 -11.96
C SER A 51 13.68 22.29 -12.58
N ASP A 52 14.45 21.86 -13.55
CA ASP A 52 14.25 20.60 -14.24
C ASP A 52 14.81 19.40 -13.46
N ILE A 53 14.83 18.23 -14.10
CA ILE A 53 15.29 16.97 -13.48
C ILE A 53 16.78 16.97 -13.09
N ASP A 54 17.58 17.83 -13.70
CA ASP A 54 18.99 18.01 -13.36
C ASP A 54 19.21 19.17 -12.37
N GLY A 55 18.10 19.77 -11.89
CA GLY A 55 18.10 20.92 -11.02
C GLY A 55 18.42 22.21 -11.77
N GLU A 56 18.50 22.18 -13.11
CA GLU A 56 18.81 23.34 -13.91
C GLU A 56 17.56 24.18 -14.16
N TYR A 57 17.76 25.50 -14.22
CA TYR A 57 16.67 26.43 -14.49
C TYR A 57 17.11 27.53 -15.41
N GLN A 58 16.15 28.12 -16.11
CA GLN A 58 16.31 29.29 -16.93
C GLN A 58 15.09 30.20 -16.73
N LEU A 59 15.32 31.48 -16.43
CA LEU A 59 14.27 32.47 -16.25
C LEU A 59 14.62 33.73 -17.06
N LYS A 60 13.66 34.23 -17.83
CA LYS A 60 13.76 35.50 -18.52
C LYS A 60 13.32 36.63 -17.60
N LEU A 61 14.12 37.70 -17.55
CA LEU A 61 13.91 38.84 -16.68
C LEU A 61 13.90 40.15 -17.50
N THR A 62 13.46 41.19 -16.85
CA THR A 62 13.66 42.57 -17.34
C THR A 62 15.01 43.14 -16.91
N GLU A 63 15.56 44.15 -17.56
CA GLU A 63 16.80 44.84 -17.11
C GLU A 63 16.56 45.59 -15.80
N GLY A 64 17.61 45.73 -14.99
CA GLY A 64 17.58 46.44 -13.73
C GLY A 64 17.74 45.55 -12.47
N ASN A 65 17.37 46.13 -11.34
CA ASN A 65 17.44 45.44 -10.05
C ASN A 65 16.34 44.36 -10.00
N GLN A 66 16.78 43.11 -9.88
CA GLN A 66 15.91 41.95 -9.83
C GLN A 66 15.98 41.31 -8.47
N LYS A 67 14.85 40.84 -7.95
CA LYS A 67 14.75 40.07 -6.74
C LYS A 67 14.07 38.73 -7.06
N ILE A 68 14.79 37.64 -6.85
CA ILE A 68 14.34 36.29 -7.18
C ILE A 68 14.29 35.48 -5.92
N THR A 69 13.19 34.80 -5.75
CA THR A 69 12.96 33.87 -4.63
C THR A 69 12.99 32.44 -5.14
N PHE A 70 13.82 31.60 -4.51
CA PHE A 70 13.93 30.17 -4.73
C PHE A 70 13.17 29.47 -3.60
N LYS A 71 12.11 28.76 -3.96
CA LYS A 71 11.22 28.12 -3.01
C LYS A 71 11.01 26.65 -3.36
N TYR A 72 11.31 25.79 -2.42
CA TYR A 72 11.10 24.36 -2.56
C TYR A 72 10.54 23.75 -1.29
N ILE A 73 9.66 22.77 -1.43
CA ILE A 73 8.99 22.13 -0.31
C ILE A 73 10.04 21.39 0.53
N GLY A 74 10.09 21.69 1.83
CA GLY A 74 11.06 21.07 2.74
C GLY A 74 12.40 21.82 2.84
N TYR A 75 12.56 22.96 2.17
CA TYR A 75 13.77 23.76 2.18
C TYR A 75 13.52 25.18 2.64
N GLU A 76 14.57 25.80 3.19
CA GLU A 76 14.55 27.22 3.50
C GLU A 76 14.47 28.04 2.21
N GLU A 77 13.57 29.02 2.20
CA GLU A 77 13.40 29.93 1.07
C GLU A 77 14.62 30.86 0.99
N ILE A 78 15.26 30.94 -0.17
CA ILE A 78 16.37 31.84 -0.42
C ILE A 78 15.94 32.92 -1.40
N THR A 79 16.10 34.18 -1.00
CA THR A 79 15.92 35.32 -1.86
C THR A 79 17.27 35.95 -2.23
N LYS A 80 17.49 36.19 -3.53
CA LYS A 80 18.68 36.87 -4.06
C LYS A 80 18.28 38.15 -4.79
N THR A 81 19.01 39.21 -4.52
CA THR A 81 18.87 40.47 -5.22
C THR A 81 20.14 40.78 -6.00
N PHE A 82 19.99 41.12 -7.26
CA PHE A 82 21.10 41.46 -8.17
C PHE A 82 20.62 42.43 -9.26
N ASN A 83 21.56 43.08 -9.89
CA ASN A 83 21.28 43.93 -11.06
C ASN A 83 21.67 43.17 -12.31
N ILE A 84 20.79 43.14 -13.31
CA ILE A 84 21.04 42.47 -14.59
C ILE A 84 21.00 43.54 -15.74
N ALA A 85 22.07 43.57 -16.51
CA ALA A 85 22.19 44.50 -17.62
C ALA A 85 21.46 43.96 -18.86
N LYS A 86 21.23 44.87 -19.84
CA LYS A 86 20.62 44.49 -21.10
C LYS A 86 21.43 43.44 -21.86
N ASN A 87 20.79 42.33 -22.26
CA ASN A 87 21.38 41.18 -22.95
C ASN A 87 22.37 40.40 -22.10
N GLU A 88 22.37 40.55 -20.80
CA GLU A 88 23.23 39.77 -19.90
C GLU A 88 22.66 38.36 -19.65
N ILE A 89 23.54 37.38 -19.63
CA ILE A 89 23.25 36.01 -19.17
C ILE A 89 23.96 35.84 -17.85
N LEU A 90 23.19 35.82 -16.76
CA LEU A 90 23.72 35.60 -15.41
C LEU A 90 23.60 34.11 -15.03
N ASN A 91 24.71 33.55 -14.56
CA ASN A 91 24.70 32.16 -14.07
C ASN A 91 24.71 32.17 -12.53
N LEU A 92 23.62 31.66 -11.90
CA LEU A 92 23.43 31.69 -10.46
C LEU A 92 23.07 30.30 -9.93
N ASN A 93 24.04 29.57 -9.39
CA ASN A 93 23.83 28.31 -8.72
C ASN A 93 23.39 28.52 -7.27
N ILE A 94 22.38 27.78 -6.82
CA ILE A 94 21.80 27.89 -5.50
C ILE A 94 21.88 26.54 -4.79
N ALA A 95 22.37 26.53 -3.54
CA ALA A 95 22.28 25.39 -2.65
C ALA A 95 21.24 25.71 -1.57
N LEU A 96 20.11 24.99 -1.59
CA LEU A 96 19.06 25.15 -0.60
C LEU A 96 19.36 24.29 0.63
N SER A 97 19.14 24.86 1.82
CA SER A 97 19.23 24.13 3.09
C SER A 97 17.88 23.50 3.40
N SER A 98 17.86 22.18 3.66
CA SER A 98 16.65 21.53 4.12
C SER A 98 16.26 22.06 5.51
N THR A 99 15.01 22.43 5.67
CA THR A 99 14.44 22.73 6.99
C THR A 99 14.28 21.41 7.74
N SER A 100 14.60 21.38 9.04
CA SER A 100 14.69 20.18 9.91
C SER A 100 13.91 18.93 9.47
N GLU A 101 14.58 17.79 9.39
CA GLU A 101 14.31 16.59 8.61
C GLU A 101 12.94 15.90 8.80
N GLU A 102 12.06 16.32 9.73
CA GLU A 102 10.89 15.49 10.07
C GLU A 102 9.53 16.17 10.06
N LEU A 103 9.40 17.42 10.42
CA LEU A 103 8.16 18.16 10.18
C LEU A 103 7.92 18.41 8.68
N ASN A 104 8.96 18.25 7.87
CA ASN A 104 8.92 18.43 6.44
C ASN A 104 8.99 17.09 5.67
N THR A 105 8.52 15.97 6.23
CA THR A 105 8.42 14.71 5.47
C THR A 105 7.62 14.95 4.21
N ILE A 106 8.26 14.75 3.06
CA ILE A 106 7.64 14.91 1.74
C ILE A 106 6.92 13.64 1.38
N VAL A 107 5.67 13.77 0.98
CA VAL A 107 4.80 12.69 0.51
C VAL A 107 4.27 13.00 -0.87
N VAL A 108 4.00 11.98 -1.64
CA VAL A 108 3.50 12.12 -3.02
C VAL A 108 2.07 11.62 -3.18
N SER A 109 1.70 10.57 -2.45
CA SER A 109 0.45 9.84 -2.72
C SER A 109 -0.82 10.65 -2.44
N ALA A 110 -0.83 11.61 -1.51
CA ALA A 110 -2.04 12.36 -1.17
C ALA A 110 -2.63 13.16 -2.34
N GLY A 111 -1.78 13.69 -3.21
CA GLY A 111 -2.18 14.47 -4.40
C GLY A 111 -1.54 14.00 -5.70
N ARG A 112 -0.78 12.90 -5.68
CA ARG A 112 0.12 12.44 -6.75
C ARG A 112 1.21 13.45 -7.12
N PHE A 113 1.55 14.34 -6.19
CA PHE A 113 2.66 15.30 -6.29
C PHE A 113 3.28 15.51 -4.91
N GLU A 114 4.49 16.03 -4.88
CA GLU A 114 5.25 16.27 -3.65
C GLU A 114 4.57 17.32 -2.76
N GLN A 115 4.30 16.96 -1.51
CA GLN A 115 3.67 17.80 -0.50
C GLN A 115 4.30 17.52 0.86
N LYS A 116 4.23 18.51 1.77
CA LYS A 116 4.54 18.26 3.18
C LYS A 116 3.43 17.47 3.84
N ILE A 117 3.78 16.46 4.64
CA ILE A 117 2.82 15.62 5.36
C ILE A 117 1.89 16.42 6.29
N GLU A 118 2.33 17.58 6.76
CA GLU A 118 1.54 18.46 7.60
C GLU A 118 0.47 19.24 6.84
N GLU A 119 0.65 19.46 5.52
CA GLU A 119 -0.23 20.24 4.66
C GLU A 119 -1.30 19.41 3.96
N ILE A 120 -1.24 18.08 4.06
CA ILE A 120 -2.20 17.20 3.38
C ILE A 120 -3.58 17.26 4.02
N THR A 121 -4.61 17.05 3.21
CA THR A 121 -6.01 17.16 3.62
C THR A 121 -6.62 15.86 4.13
N VAL A 122 -5.86 14.77 4.22
CA VAL A 122 -6.32 13.43 4.63
C VAL A 122 -5.38 12.83 5.67
N SER A 123 -5.83 11.83 6.41
CA SER A 123 -4.95 11.04 7.29
C SER A 123 -3.93 10.27 6.48
N MET A 124 -2.66 10.42 6.84
CA MET A 124 -1.56 9.69 6.22
C MET A 124 -0.48 9.34 7.23
N GLU A 125 0.02 8.11 7.11
CA GLU A 125 1.22 7.65 7.81
C GLU A 125 2.35 7.40 6.81
N VAL A 126 3.58 7.64 7.25
CA VAL A 126 4.79 7.38 6.46
C VAL A 126 5.74 6.51 7.25
N ILE A 127 6.15 5.41 6.63
CA ILE A 127 7.16 4.50 7.15
C ILE A 127 8.48 4.76 6.42
N LYS A 128 9.51 5.06 7.16
CA LYS A 128 10.85 5.29 6.64
C LYS A 128 11.67 3.98 6.57
N PRO A 129 12.70 3.91 5.72
CA PRO A 129 13.52 2.71 5.54
C PRO A 129 14.12 2.17 6.83
N SER A 130 14.51 3.05 7.76
CA SER A 130 15.12 2.67 9.04
C SER A 130 14.24 1.70 9.85
N LEU A 131 12.92 1.88 9.86
CA LEU A 131 12.01 0.97 10.54
C LEU A 131 11.98 -0.40 9.84
N ILE A 132 12.01 -0.43 8.51
CA ILE A 132 11.99 -1.67 7.71
C ILE A 132 13.28 -2.45 7.94
N GLU A 133 14.44 -1.79 7.82
CA GLU A 133 15.76 -2.38 8.01
C GLU A 133 15.94 -2.91 9.44
N ASN A 134 15.47 -2.17 10.45
CA ASN A 134 15.62 -2.53 11.86
C ASN A 134 14.72 -3.69 12.30
N LYS A 135 13.58 -3.88 11.62
CA LYS A 135 12.69 -5.01 11.90
C LYS A 135 13.21 -6.36 11.40
N ASN A 136 14.26 -6.35 10.59
CA ASN A 136 14.76 -7.56 9.95
C ASN A 136 13.66 -8.33 9.21
N THR A 137 12.79 -7.60 8.55
CA THR A 137 11.66 -8.21 7.89
C THR A 137 12.04 -8.74 6.51
N THR A 138 11.62 -9.94 6.20
CA THR A 138 11.70 -10.56 4.88
C THR A 138 10.40 -10.36 4.09
N ASP A 139 9.40 -9.73 4.74
CA ASP A 139 8.07 -9.50 4.21
C ASP A 139 7.53 -8.15 4.71
N ILE A 140 7.22 -7.27 3.78
CA ILE A 140 6.72 -5.93 4.09
C ILE A 140 5.39 -5.95 4.87
N GLN A 141 4.60 -7.02 4.79
CA GLN A 141 3.36 -7.18 5.54
C GLN A 141 3.57 -7.01 7.05
N THR A 142 4.67 -7.53 7.60
CA THR A 142 4.97 -7.42 9.04
C THR A 142 5.26 -5.98 9.47
N VAL A 143 5.74 -5.13 8.56
CA VAL A 143 5.91 -3.69 8.79
C VAL A 143 4.56 -2.98 8.69
N MET A 144 3.77 -3.33 7.68
CA MET A 144 2.42 -2.75 7.51
C MET A 144 1.54 -3.04 8.73
N ASP A 145 1.65 -4.23 9.29
CA ASP A 145 0.91 -4.63 10.50
C ASP A 145 1.36 -3.88 11.78
N GLN A 146 2.34 -2.99 11.73
CA GLN A 146 2.70 -2.09 12.83
C GLN A 146 2.11 -0.68 12.71
N ILE A 147 1.49 -0.37 11.58
CA ILE A 147 0.92 0.96 11.35
C ILE A 147 -0.38 1.10 12.15
N PRO A 148 -0.59 2.21 12.91
CA PRO A 148 -1.85 2.48 13.57
C PRO A 148 -3.05 2.38 12.62
N GLY A 149 -4.13 1.72 13.05
CA GLY A 149 -5.34 1.55 12.25
C GLY A 149 -5.24 0.62 11.05
N VAL A 150 -4.10 -0.06 10.85
CA VAL A 150 -3.89 -1.04 9.78
C VAL A 150 -3.69 -2.43 10.37
N ASN A 151 -4.32 -3.45 9.83
CA ASN A 151 -4.01 -4.85 10.13
C ASN A 151 -3.98 -5.66 8.83
N ILE A 152 -3.19 -6.74 8.83
CA ILE A 152 -3.08 -7.65 7.69
C ILE A 152 -3.62 -9.01 8.11
N THR A 153 -4.61 -9.52 7.39
CA THR A 153 -5.19 -10.85 7.61
C THR A 153 -5.14 -11.62 6.30
N ASP A 154 -4.46 -12.77 6.29
CA ASP A 154 -4.26 -13.63 5.10
C ASP A 154 -3.79 -12.84 3.86
N GLY A 155 -2.86 -11.91 4.05
CA GLY A 155 -2.33 -11.05 2.97
C GLY A 155 -3.26 -9.91 2.55
N GLN A 156 -4.43 -9.76 3.14
CA GLN A 156 -5.33 -8.65 2.87
C GLN A 156 -5.10 -7.51 3.85
N ALA A 157 -4.79 -6.33 3.33
CA ALA A 157 -4.69 -5.12 4.13
C ALA A 157 -6.10 -4.62 4.51
N ASN A 158 -6.25 -4.28 5.78
CA ASN A 158 -7.45 -3.69 6.33
C ASN A 158 -7.08 -2.37 7.02
N ILE A 159 -7.75 -1.29 6.64
CA ILE A 159 -7.59 0.03 7.25
C ILE A 159 -8.89 0.41 7.95
N ARG A 160 -8.80 0.75 9.25
CA ARG A 160 -9.92 1.22 10.08
C ARG A 160 -11.13 0.27 10.06
N GLY A 161 -10.90 -1.03 10.06
CA GLY A 161 -11.97 -2.04 10.10
C GLY A 161 -12.83 -2.14 8.84
N GLY A 162 -12.45 -1.46 7.75
CA GLY A 162 -13.25 -1.43 6.52
C GLY A 162 -13.32 -2.74 5.75
N SER A 163 -12.48 -3.74 6.10
CA SER A 163 -12.52 -5.09 5.50
C SER A 163 -12.71 -6.15 6.57
N GLY A 164 -13.53 -7.16 6.31
CA GLY A 164 -13.55 -8.41 7.04
C GLY A 164 -12.56 -9.41 6.47
N TRP A 165 -12.74 -10.69 6.77
CA TRP A 165 -11.98 -11.76 6.17
C TRP A 165 -12.54 -12.12 4.79
N SER A 166 -11.69 -12.27 3.76
CA SER A 166 -12.11 -12.60 2.40
C SER A 166 -11.20 -13.62 1.73
N PHE A 167 -10.36 -14.29 2.47
CA PHE A 167 -9.41 -15.29 1.96
C PHE A 167 -8.58 -14.78 0.76
N GLY A 168 -8.19 -13.49 0.82
CA GLY A 168 -7.38 -12.85 -0.22
C GLY A 168 -8.12 -12.45 -1.49
N ALA A 169 -9.44 -12.70 -1.60
CA ALA A 169 -10.22 -12.27 -2.76
C ALA A 169 -10.79 -10.87 -2.54
N GLY A 170 -10.53 -9.96 -3.49
CA GLY A 170 -11.03 -8.60 -3.49
C GLY A 170 -10.49 -7.71 -2.37
N THR A 171 -9.63 -6.75 -2.69
CA THR A 171 -9.12 -5.80 -1.70
C THR A 171 -9.90 -4.48 -1.74
N ARG A 172 -10.08 -3.84 -0.56
CA ARG A 172 -10.58 -2.45 -0.40
C ARG A 172 -9.46 -1.45 -0.15
N VAL A 173 -8.24 -1.94 0.00
CA VAL A 173 -7.02 -1.13 0.15
C VAL A 173 -6.15 -1.38 -1.06
N LEU A 174 -5.94 -0.35 -1.87
CA LEU A 174 -5.12 -0.47 -3.06
C LEU A 174 -3.64 -0.40 -2.69
N VAL A 175 -2.89 -1.43 -3.05
CA VAL A 175 -1.43 -1.46 -2.86
C VAL A 175 -0.74 -1.13 -4.17
N LEU A 176 0.16 -0.16 -4.11
CA LEU A 176 0.92 0.36 -5.23
C LEU A 176 2.43 0.23 -4.98
N VAL A 177 3.18 0.07 -6.04
CA VAL A 177 4.63 0.31 -6.08
C VAL A 177 4.90 1.34 -7.15
N ASP A 178 5.48 2.48 -6.77
CA ASP A 178 5.74 3.64 -7.63
C ASP A 178 4.50 4.12 -8.41
N ASP A 179 3.36 4.25 -7.72
CA ASP A 179 2.04 4.63 -8.24
C ASP A 179 1.34 3.57 -9.12
N MET A 180 1.91 2.39 -9.29
CA MET A 180 1.38 1.33 -10.14
C MET A 180 0.73 0.22 -9.30
N PRO A 181 -0.54 -0.19 -9.57
CA PRO A 181 -1.23 -1.24 -8.82
C PRO A 181 -0.48 -2.57 -8.82
N LEU A 182 -0.32 -3.18 -7.63
CA LEU A 182 0.34 -4.47 -7.45
C LEU A 182 -0.63 -5.53 -6.91
N ILE A 183 -1.71 -5.74 -7.64
CA ILE A 183 -2.76 -6.73 -7.33
C ILE A 183 -2.94 -7.69 -8.50
N SER A 184 -3.27 -8.96 -8.23
CA SER A 184 -3.54 -9.94 -9.28
C SER A 184 -4.81 -9.58 -10.06
N GLY A 185 -4.84 -9.95 -11.34
CA GLY A 185 -5.94 -9.57 -12.22
C GLY A 185 -7.23 -10.36 -11.99
N ASP A 186 -7.12 -11.56 -11.48
CA ASP A 186 -8.21 -12.50 -11.24
C ASP A 186 -8.90 -12.29 -9.89
N ALA A 187 -8.14 -12.39 -8.80
CA ALA A 187 -8.67 -12.28 -7.43
C ALA A 187 -8.55 -10.90 -6.82
N GLY A 188 -7.76 -9.97 -7.41
CA GLY A 188 -7.44 -8.70 -6.77
C GLY A 188 -6.55 -8.85 -5.54
N GLN A 189 -5.78 -9.93 -5.47
CA GLN A 189 -4.89 -10.24 -4.36
C GLN A 189 -3.58 -9.45 -4.47
N VAL A 190 -3.15 -8.85 -3.36
CA VAL A 190 -1.89 -8.10 -3.30
C VAL A 190 -0.69 -9.04 -3.45
N GLN A 191 0.24 -8.70 -4.33
CA GLN A 191 1.45 -9.49 -4.60
C GLN A 191 2.61 -9.05 -3.68
N TRP A 192 2.43 -9.18 -2.36
CA TRP A 192 3.38 -8.71 -1.32
C TRP A 192 4.80 -9.25 -1.49
N LYS A 193 4.92 -10.53 -1.88
CA LYS A 193 6.22 -11.21 -2.00
C LYS A 193 7.05 -10.69 -3.19
N LEU A 194 6.41 -10.03 -4.16
CA LEU A 194 7.08 -9.39 -5.29
C LEU A 194 7.77 -8.08 -4.88
N ILE A 195 7.40 -7.47 -3.75
CA ILE A 195 7.95 -6.20 -3.28
C ILE A 195 9.38 -6.39 -2.79
N ALA A 196 10.31 -5.62 -3.36
CA ALA A 196 11.73 -5.64 -3.02
C ALA A 196 11.99 -4.86 -1.71
N THR A 197 11.96 -5.55 -0.56
CA THR A 197 12.17 -4.97 0.77
C THR A 197 13.51 -4.26 0.90
N GLU A 198 14.54 -4.75 0.23
CA GLU A 198 15.89 -4.19 0.18
C GLU A 198 15.99 -2.84 -0.56
N ASN A 199 14.97 -2.51 -1.36
CA ASN A 199 14.96 -1.32 -2.23
C ASN A 199 13.76 -0.38 -1.96
N ILE A 200 13.35 -0.24 -0.70
CA ILE A 200 12.25 0.67 -0.33
C ILE A 200 12.83 1.99 0.19
N ASN A 201 12.34 3.11 -0.35
CA ASN A 201 12.66 4.46 0.12
C ASN A 201 11.69 4.95 1.19
N GLN A 202 10.39 4.72 1.00
CA GLN A 202 9.36 4.98 2.00
C GLN A 202 8.07 4.24 1.66
N VAL A 203 7.20 4.09 2.64
CA VAL A 203 5.84 3.60 2.44
C VAL A 203 4.87 4.66 2.91
N GLU A 204 3.94 5.03 2.03
CA GLU A 204 2.92 6.03 2.27
C GLU A 204 1.56 5.33 2.40
N VAL A 205 0.88 5.53 3.53
CA VAL A 205 -0.42 4.92 3.81
C VAL A 205 -1.48 6.00 3.96
N ILE A 206 -2.35 6.12 2.97
CA ILE A 206 -3.52 7.00 3.00
C ILE A 206 -4.68 6.23 3.62
N LYS A 207 -5.34 6.82 4.62
CA LYS A 207 -6.49 6.24 5.31
C LYS A 207 -7.78 6.91 4.84
N GLY A 208 -8.82 6.11 4.58
CA GLY A 208 -10.11 6.58 4.09
C GLY A 208 -10.25 6.57 2.56
N ALA A 209 -11.43 6.89 2.05
CA ALA A 209 -11.79 6.77 0.65
C ALA A 209 -10.91 7.63 -0.27
N SER A 210 -10.21 6.97 -1.18
CA SER A 210 -9.24 7.59 -2.12
C SER A 210 -9.52 7.24 -3.58
N SER A 211 -10.70 6.70 -3.89
CA SER A 211 -11.06 6.24 -5.24
C SER A 211 -11.08 7.39 -6.28
N ALA A 212 -11.28 8.63 -5.87
CA ALA A 212 -11.23 9.79 -6.79
C ALA A 212 -9.87 9.96 -7.48
N LEU A 213 -8.76 9.55 -6.86
CA LEU A 213 -7.44 9.57 -7.50
C LEU A 213 -7.01 8.20 -8.02
N TYR A 214 -7.34 7.13 -7.28
CA TYR A 214 -6.74 5.82 -7.47
C TYR A 214 -7.71 4.78 -8.04
N GLY A 215 -9.02 5.07 -8.07
CA GLY A 215 -10.04 4.21 -8.66
C GLY A 215 -10.53 3.10 -7.74
N SER A 216 -11.04 2.06 -8.36
CA SER A 216 -11.53 0.85 -7.69
C SER A 216 -10.46 0.25 -6.79
N SER A 217 -10.88 -0.39 -5.67
CA SER A 217 -10.03 -0.95 -4.62
C SER A 217 -9.36 0.07 -3.69
N ALA A 218 -9.48 1.39 -3.94
CA ALA A 218 -9.05 2.43 -3.01
C ALA A 218 -10.21 2.94 -2.14
N LEU A 219 -11.14 2.06 -1.77
CA LEU A 219 -12.35 2.39 -1.01
C LEU A 219 -12.03 2.73 0.45
N ASN A 220 -11.09 2.01 1.08
CA ASN A 220 -10.68 2.22 2.47
C ASN A 220 -9.33 2.93 2.60
N GLY A 221 -8.57 2.99 1.52
CA GLY A 221 -7.26 3.64 1.52
C GLY A 221 -6.31 3.11 0.47
N VAL A 222 -5.08 3.62 0.54
CA VAL A 222 -4.00 3.29 -0.38
C VAL A 222 -2.72 3.07 0.40
N ILE A 223 -1.99 2.02 0.07
CA ILE A 223 -0.61 1.79 0.51
C ILE A 223 0.28 1.96 -0.72
N ASN A 224 1.14 2.96 -0.74
CA ASN A 224 2.04 3.22 -1.84
C ASN A 224 3.49 3.08 -1.40
N ILE A 225 4.19 2.13 -1.99
CA ILE A 225 5.58 1.82 -1.69
C ILE A 225 6.45 2.51 -2.73
N ARG A 226 7.38 3.34 -2.27
CA ARG A 226 8.33 4.06 -3.10
C ARG A 226 9.65 3.33 -3.13
N THR A 227 10.17 3.07 -4.33
CA THR A 227 11.49 2.46 -4.49
C THR A 227 12.61 3.48 -4.32
N ALA A 228 13.76 3.00 -3.85
CA ALA A 228 14.95 3.82 -3.67
C ALA A 228 15.77 3.88 -4.97
N PHE A 229 16.36 5.05 -5.21
CA PHE A 229 17.40 5.26 -6.21
C PHE A 229 18.71 5.68 -5.52
N PRO A 230 19.87 5.48 -6.15
CA PRO A 230 21.14 5.87 -5.56
C PRO A 230 21.18 7.37 -5.32
N SER A 231 21.47 7.79 -4.09
CA SER A 231 21.67 9.20 -3.75
C SER A 231 23.08 9.66 -4.09
N GLN A 232 23.24 10.95 -4.44
CA GLN A 232 24.55 11.51 -4.72
C GLN A 232 25.47 11.42 -3.50
N ASN A 233 24.92 11.58 -2.30
CA ASN A 233 25.69 11.51 -1.04
C ASN A 233 26.27 10.09 -0.77
N ASP A 234 25.53 9.03 -1.14
CA ASP A 234 26.03 7.65 -1.04
C ASP A 234 27.19 7.40 -2.01
N ILE A 235 27.15 8.02 -3.18
CA ILE A 235 28.19 7.92 -4.22
C ILE A 235 29.44 8.66 -3.81
N ASP A 236 29.32 9.90 -3.32
CA ASP A 236 30.46 10.75 -2.93
C ASP A 236 31.22 10.18 -1.72
N LYS A 237 30.52 9.54 -0.78
CA LYS A 237 31.14 8.91 0.38
C LYS A 237 31.98 7.70 0.05
N ASN A 238 31.56 6.90 -0.93
CA ASN A 238 32.15 5.60 -1.20
C ASN A 238 33.30 5.62 -2.23
N LYS A 239 33.59 6.77 -2.87
CA LYS A 239 34.57 6.92 -3.96
C LYS A 239 34.30 6.02 -5.20
N PHE A 240 33.18 5.28 -5.20
CA PHE A 240 32.66 4.48 -6.31
C PHE A 240 31.36 5.07 -6.81
N PRO A 241 30.95 4.83 -8.04
CA PRO A 241 29.70 5.35 -8.59
C PRO A 241 28.43 4.70 -7.99
N GLY A 242 28.54 4.06 -6.83
CA GLY A 242 27.44 3.36 -6.20
C GLY A 242 27.77 2.78 -4.82
N TYR A 243 26.83 1.97 -4.33
CA TYR A 243 26.98 1.19 -3.10
C TYR A 243 26.35 -0.20 -3.24
N THR A 244 26.81 -1.14 -2.42
CA THR A 244 26.21 -2.48 -2.31
C THR A 244 25.73 -2.71 -0.88
N LYS A 245 24.50 -3.17 -0.72
CA LYS A 245 23.96 -3.69 0.54
C LYS A 245 23.80 -5.20 0.42
N ILE A 246 24.20 -5.93 1.46
CA ILE A 246 23.95 -7.37 1.60
C ILE A 246 23.38 -7.59 2.99
N ASN A 247 22.20 -8.21 3.06
CA ASN A 247 21.56 -8.60 4.31
C ASN A 247 21.48 -10.11 4.36
N THR A 248 21.98 -10.71 5.43
CA THR A 248 21.83 -12.14 5.68
C THR A 248 21.09 -12.34 6.98
N HIS A 249 20.24 -13.33 7.03
CA HIS A 249 19.51 -13.68 8.26
C HIS A 249 19.37 -15.19 8.38
N PHE A 250 19.36 -15.62 9.63
CA PHE A 250 19.09 -16.99 10.03
C PHE A 250 18.24 -16.97 11.29
N GLY A 251 17.16 -17.74 11.30
CA GLY A 251 16.26 -17.82 12.44
C GLY A 251 15.84 -19.24 12.78
N LEU A 252 15.46 -19.41 14.04
CA LEU A 252 14.95 -20.66 14.59
C LEU A 252 13.54 -20.42 15.13
N ILE A 253 12.65 -21.36 14.86
CA ILE A 253 11.30 -21.38 15.40
C ILE A 253 11.32 -22.22 16.67
N ASP A 254 10.86 -21.65 17.78
CA ASP A 254 10.82 -22.30 19.08
C ASP A 254 9.65 -23.30 19.17
N LYS A 255 9.68 -24.14 20.17
CA LYS A 255 8.54 -25.02 20.48
C LYS A 255 7.35 -24.18 20.95
N PRO A 256 6.12 -24.55 20.60
CA PRO A 256 4.93 -23.91 21.14
C PRO A 256 4.88 -24.09 22.67
N LYS A 257 4.07 -23.26 23.33
CA LYS A 257 3.95 -23.29 24.79
C LYS A 257 3.18 -24.55 25.26
N ARG A 258 2.08 -24.88 24.55
CA ARG A 258 1.35 -26.13 24.76
C ARG A 258 2.05 -27.24 24.01
N GLU A 259 2.27 -28.40 24.70
CA GLU A 259 2.96 -29.55 24.14
C GLU A 259 2.14 -30.20 23.01
N GLU A 260 0.83 -30.19 23.10
CA GLU A 260 -0.13 -30.73 22.12
C GLU A 260 0.05 -30.10 20.74
N LEU A 261 0.46 -28.82 20.69
CA LEU A 261 0.75 -28.12 19.45
C LEU A 261 2.09 -28.56 18.83
N ASN A 262 2.93 -29.30 19.55
CA ASN A 262 4.26 -29.67 19.04
C ASN A 262 4.20 -30.86 18.08
N TRP A 263 3.59 -30.64 16.91
CA TRP A 263 3.43 -31.65 15.87
C TRP A 263 4.75 -32.18 15.28
N ASN A 264 5.85 -31.45 15.49
CA ASN A 264 7.15 -31.69 14.89
C ASN A 264 8.14 -32.41 15.84
N GLY A 265 7.75 -32.65 17.08
CA GLY A 265 8.59 -33.29 18.11
C GLY A 265 9.82 -32.46 18.44
N ASP A 266 10.99 -33.09 18.46
CA ASP A 266 12.26 -32.40 18.79
C ASP A 266 12.97 -31.79 17.60
N LYS A 267 12.44 -31.92 16.39
CA LYS A 267 13.03 -31.30 15.19
C LYS A 267 12.80 -29.80 15.25
N ARG A 268 13.88 -29.01 15.20
CA ARG A 268 13.80 -27.57 15.12
C ARG A 268 13.57 -27.15 13.69
N ARG A 269 12.67 -26.20 13.49
CA ARG A 269 12.40 -25.59 12.21
C ARG A 269 13.15 -24.26 12.13
N ALA A 270 13.58 -23.92 10.92
CA ALA A 270 14.43 -22.76 10.69
C ALA A 270 13.98 -21.99 9.46
N PHE A 271 14.34 -20.73 9.43
CA PHE A 271 14.29 -19.92 8.22
C PHE A 271 15.63 -19.22 7.99
N LYS A 272 15.95 -18.99 6.73
CA LYS A 272 17.19 -18.33 6.34
C LYS A 272 17.05 -17.58 5.02
N GLY A 273 17.84 -16.55 4.86
CA GLY A 273 17.82 -15.81 3.61
C GLY A 273 19.02 -14.91 3.42
N ILE A 274 19.15 -14.47 2.18
CA ILE A 274 20.09 -13.45 1.76
C ILE A 274 19.38 -12.47 0.83
N GLU A 275 19.62 -11.20 1.04
CA GLU A 275 19.19 -10.11 0.18
C GLU A 275 20.39 -9.30 -0.26
N PHE A 276 20.39 -8.84 -1.48
CA PHE A 276 21.40 -7.90 -1.96
C PHE A 276 20.75 -6.76 -2.74
N LEU A 277 21.37 -5.60 -2.68
CA LEU A 277 21.06 -4.42 -3.48
C LEU A 277 22.37 -3.79 -3.92
N HIS A 278 22.55 -3.63 -5.21
CA HIS A 278 23.60 -2.81 -5.79
C HIS A 278 22.97 -1.62 -6.51
N ALA A 279 23.27 -0.41 -6.04
CA ALA A 279 22.76 0.82 -6.61
C ALA A 279 23.91 1.68 -7.12
N MET A 280 23.84 2.12 -8.36
CA MET A 280 24.89 2.90 -9.00
C MET A 280 24.33 4.03 -9.85
N LYS A 281 25.16 5.07 -10.04
CA LYS A 281 24.88 6.19 -10.94
C LYS A 281 25.99 6.27 -11.98
N ILE A 282 25.65 6.07 -13.24
CA ILE A 282 26.60 6.12 -14.35
C ILE A 282 26.20 7.30 -15.24
N SER A 283 26.83 8.45 -15.03
CA SER A 283 26.49 9.70 -15.74
C SER A 283 25.00 10.05 -15.54
N SER A 284 24.18 9.97 -16.57
CA SER A 284 22.74 10.26 -16.55
C SER A 284 21.87 9.03 -16.28
N LEU A 285 22.46 7.86 -16.02
CA LEU A 285 21.75 6.62 -15.71
C LEU A 285 21.83 6.33 -14.21
N ASP A 286 20.68 6.29 -13.55
CA ASP A 286 20.52 5.71 -12.23
C ASP A 286 20.07 4.25 -12.39
N LEU A 287 20.76 3.33 -11.73
CA LEU A 287 20.52 1.88 -11.84
C LEU A 287 20.56 1.24 -10.45
N SER A 288 19.56 0.43 -10.14
CA SER A 288 19.54 -0.42 -8.95
C SER A 288 19.22 -1.86 -9.37
N LEU A 289 20.02 -2.79 -8.87
CA LEU A 289 19.87 -4.24 -9.06
C LEU A 289 19.73 -4.88 -7.68
N GLY A 290 18.70 -5.66 -7.48
CA GLY A 290 18.47 -6.33 -6.21
C GLY A 290 18.00 -7.77 -6.37
N GLY A 291 18.05 -8.49 -5.26
CA GLY A 291 17.55 -9.85 -5.22
C GLY A 291 17.47 -10.42 -3.82
N ASN A 292 16.69 -11.48 -3.70
CA ASN A 292 16.42 -12.17 -2.43
C ASN A 292 16.31 -13.67 -2.67
N ILE A 293 16.93 -14.46 -1.80
CA ILE A 293 16.68 -15.89 -1.65
C ILE A 293 16.23 -16.10 -0.21
N PHE A 294 15.09 -16.76 -0.02
CA PHE A 294 14.51 -17.01 1.28
C PHE A 294 13.95 -18.42 1.35
N LEU A 295 14.35 -19.17 2.37
CA LEU A 295 13.92 -20.54 2.67
C LEU A 295 13.34 -20.56 4.08
N ASP A 296 12.14 -21.10 4.22
CA ASP A 296 11.43 -21.21 5.51
C ASP A 296 10.80 -22.61 5.60
N ASP A 297 11.15 -23.33 6.65
CA ASP A 297 10.53 -24.62 6.96
C ASP A 297 9.07 -24.47 7.41
N GLY A 298 8.64 -23.24 7.73
CA GLY A 298 7.32 -22.91 8.26
C GLY A 298 7.09 -23.44 9.69
N PHE A 299 6.16 -22.85 10.43
CA PHE A 299 5.79 -23.30 11.76
C PHE A 299 4.60 -24.28 11.77
N ARG A 300 3.77 -24.25 10.72
CA ARG A 300 2.68 -25.20 10.50
C ARG A 300 3.13 -26.34 9.59
N GLN A 301 2.49 -27.47 9.73
CA GLN A 301 2.75 -28.64 8.90
C GLN A 301 2.49 -28.31 7.42
N GLY A 302 3.51 -28.50 6.59
CA GLY A 302 3.42 -28.32 5.13
C GLY A 302 3.48 -26.87 4.63
N GLU A 303 3.40 -25.87 5.51
CA GLU A 303 3.52 -24.46 5.10
C GLU A 303 4.99 -24.05 4.95
N VAL A 304 5.66 -24.60 3.95
CA VAL A 304 7.05 -24.26 3.61
C VAL A 304 7.09 -23.10 2.62
N THR A 305 8.22 -22.38 2.57
CA THR A 305 8.48 -21.36 1.55
C THR A 305 9.88 -21.52 0.98
N ASP A 306 10.00 -21.67 -0.33
CA ASP A 306 11.22 -21.44 -1.13
C ASP A 306 10.93 -20.28 -2.06
N ARG A 307 11.66 -19.16 -1.91
CA ARG A 307 11.44 -17.93 -2.66
C ARG A 307 12.73 -17.39 -3.23
N LYS A 308 12.69 -17.05 -4.51
CA LYS A 308 13.76 -16.37 -5.24
C LYS A 308 13.17 -15.15 -5.92
N ARG A 309 13.73 -13.98 -5.65
CA ARG A 309 13.30 -12.73 -6.27
C ARG A 309 14.51 -12.00 -6.87
N PHE A 310 14.27 -11.37 -7.99
CA PHE A 310 15.23 -10.47 -8.64
C PHE A 310 14.51 -9.20 -9.07
N ASN A 311 15.15 -8.05 -8.93
CA ASN A 311 14.60 -6.76 -9.34
C ASN A 311 15.66 -5.88 -10.03
N ILE A 312 15.16 -5.01 -10.93
CA ILE A 312 15.93 -3.99 -11.62
C ILE A 312 15.13 -2.71 -11.69
N ASN A 313 15.72 -1.59 -11.29
CA ASN A 313 15.14 -0.26 -11.45
C ASN A 313 16.15 0.63 -12.18
N SER A 314 15.70 1.31 -13.22
CA SER A 314 16.56 2.17 -14.03
C SER A 314 15.85 3.47 -14.39
N THR A 315 16.60 4.57 -14.35
CA THR A 315 16.13 5.88 -14.82
C THR A 315 17.26 6.55 -15.60
N TYR A 316 17.00 6.86 -16.85
CA TYR A 316 17.90 7.64 -17.68
C TYR A 316 17.38 9.05 -17.87
N LYS A 317 18.21 10.05 -17.54
CA LYS A 317 17.94 11.47 -17.77
C LYS A 317 18.54 11.88 -19.11
N SER A 318 17.70 12.41 -20.01
CA SER A 318 18.13 12.76 -21.36
C SER A 318 19.10 13.95 -21.32
N LYS A 319 20.28 13.78 -21.96
CA LYS A 319 21.20 14.90 -22.18
C LYS A 319 20.85 15.78 -23.37
N LYS A 320 19.93 15.31 -24.25
CA LYS A 320 19.56 16.02 -25.49
C LYS A 320 18.27 16.81 -25.34
N ILE A 321 17.34 16.33 -24.52
CA ILE A 321 16.03 16.93 -24.32
C ILE A 321 15.95 17.26 -22.82
N ASN A 322 16.01 18.54 -22.51
CA ASN A 322 15.92 19.00 -21.12
C ASN A 322 14.58 18.64 -20.51
N GLY A 323 14.57 18.16 -19.25
CA GLY A 323 13.38 17.74 -18.53
C GLY A 323 12.82 16.36 -18.91
N LEU A 324 13.42 15.63 -19.87
CA LEU A 324 13.00 14.29 -20.26
C LEU A 324 13.76 13.23 -19.47
N SER A 325 13.02 12.36 -18.81
CA SER A 325 13.54 11.11 -18.24
C SER A 325 12.69 9.92 -18.63
N TYR A 326 13.30 8.75 -18.74
CA TYR A 326 12.60 7.49 -18.98
C TYR A 326 13.34 6.34 -18.33
N GLY A 327 12.65 5.26 -18.09
CA GLY A 327 13.25 4.13 -17.41
C GLY A 327 12.38 2.89 -17.45
N LEU A 328 12.88 1.88 -16.76
CA LEU A 328 12.24 0.58 -16.66
C LEU A 328 12.42 0.04 -15.25
N ASN A 329 11.32 -0.34 -14.59
CA ASN A 329 11.35 -1.12 -13.38
C ASN A 329 10.83 -2.53 -13.69
N ALA A 330 11.51 -3.56 -13.20
CA ALA A 330 11.06 -4.93 -13.36
C ALA A 330 11.36 -5.76 -12.11
N ASN A 331 10.43 -6.65 -11.75
CA ASN A 331 10.59 -7.60 -10.67
C ASN A 331 10.19 -8.99 -11.15
N PHE A 332 10.93 -10.00 -10.71
CA PHE A 332 10.71 -11.41 -11.01
C PHE A 332 10.72 -12.19 -9.71
N LEU A 333 9.67 -12.97 -9.47
CA LEU A 333 9.50 -13.81 -8.30
C LEU A 333 9.21 -15.24 -8.73
N PHE A 334 9.98 -16.15 -8.19
CA PHE A 334 9.80 -17.59 -8.31
C PHE A 334 9.68 -18.15 -6.91
N GLN A 335 8.60 -18.87 -6.60
CA GLN A 335 8.39 -19.39 -5.27
C GLN A 335 7.62 -20.69 -5.26
N THR A 336 7.90 -21.52 -4.25
CA THR A 336 7.05 -22.64 -3.87
C THR A 336 6.59 -22.42 -2.44
N THR A 337 5.27 -22.45 -2.21
CA THR A 337 4.67 -22.24 -0.89
C THR A 337 3.64 -23.30 -0.61
N GLY A 338 3.56 -23.70 0.67
CA GLY A 338 2.45 -24.48 1.20
C GLY A 338 1.46 -23.58 1.91
N SER A 339 0.16 -23.87 1.81
CA SER A 339 -0.89 -23.13 2.53
C SER A 339 -2.05 -24.03 2.93
N ALA A 340 -2.72 -23.65 4.03
CA ALA A 340 -3.95 -24.25 4.51
C ALA A 340 -4.92 -23.17 4.99
N ILE A 341 -6.23 -23.46 4.97
CA ILE A 341 -7.25 -22.45 5.36
C ILE A 341 -7.48 -22.49 6.87
N ILE A 342 -7.70 -23.65 7.44
CA ILE A 342 -8.04 -23.85 8.86
C ILE A 342 -7.28 -25.02 9.45
N TRP A 343 -7.20 -25.05 10.76
CA TRP A 343 -6.58 -26.13 11.52
C TRP A 343 -7.45 -27.40 11.59
N ASP A 344 -6.82 -28.49 12.00
CA ASP A 344 -7.48 -29.75 12.31
C ASP A 344 -8.34 -29.66 13.59
N SER A 345 -7.75 -29.09 14.66
CA SER A 345 -8.42 -28.77 15.92
C SER A 345 -7.60 -27.73 16.70
N TYR A 346 -8.13 -27.22 17.82
CA TYR A 346 -7.40 -26.27 18.67
C TYR A 346 -6.13 -26.85 19.27
N ASP A 347 -6.15 -28.13 19.70
CA ASP A 347 -4.97 -28.82 20.23
C ASP A 347 -3.99 -29.24 19.13
N ARG A 348 -4.43 -29.24 17.89
CA ARG A 348 -3.61 -29.53 16.71
C ARG A 348 -3.59 -28.36 15.73
N ALA A 349 -3.55 -27.14 16.28
CA ALA A 349 -3.72 -25.92 15.49
C ALA A 349 -2.58 -25.63 14.49
N TYR A 350 -1.48 -26.34 14.56
CA TYR A 350 -0.42 -26.30 13.54
C TYR A 350 -0.50 -27.43 12.51
N ILE A 351 -1.54 -28.23 12.55
CA ILE A 351 -1.84 -29.27 11.57
C ILE A 351 -3.06 -28.79 10.77
N PRO A 352 -3.02 -28.80 9.44
CA PRO A 352 -4.16 -28.46 8.61
C PRO A 352 -5.31 -29.46 8.72
N LEU A 353 -6.54 -28.99 8.56
CA LEU A 353 -7.74 -29.84 8.51
C LEU A 353 -7.54 -30.98 7.50
N ASN A 354 -7.83 -32.22 7.92
CA ASN A 354 -7.65 -33.45 7.14
C ASN A 354 -6.22 -33.63 6.57
N ASN A 355 -5.21 -32.93 7.11
CA ASN A 355 -3.85 -32.83 6.55
C ASN A 355 -3.84 -32.33 5.08
N GLU A 356 -4.83 -31.55 4.66
CA GLU A 356 -4.91 -31.01 3.31
C GLU A 356 -4.10 -29.71 3.19
N ILE A 357 -3.08 -29.77 2.36
CA ILE A 357 -2.18 -28.65 2.07
C ILE A 357 -2.23 -28.40 0.57
N THR A 358 -2.42 -27.15 0.20
CA THR A 358 -2.23 -26.72 -1.18
C THR A 358 -0.79 -26.23 -1.35
N THR A 359 -0.03 -26.93 -2.17
CA THR A 359 1.29 -26.48 -2.59
C THR A 359 1.13 -25.66 -3.88
N THR A 360 1.67 -24.45 -3.88
CA THR A 360 1.65 -23.54 -5.02
C THR A 360 3.07 -23.32 -5.53
N ALA A 361 3.36 -23.69 -6.76
CA ALA A 361 4.51 -23.23 -7.51
C ALA A 361 4.10 -21.94 -8.26
N GLY A 362 4.65 -20.81 -7.84
CA GLY A 362 4.21 -19.49 -8.31
C GLY A 362 5.30 -18.73 -9.04
N ASP A 363 4.99 -18.27 -10.25
CA ASP A 363 5.80 -17.34 -11.03
C ASP A 363 5.07 -16.01 -11.17
N THR A 364 5.67 -14.96 -10.64
CA THR A 364 5.08 -13.61 -10.74
C THR A 364 6.14 -12.63 -11.24
N TYR A 365 5.81 -11.85 -12.26
CA TYR A 365 6.71 -10.80 -12.71
C TYR A 365 5.98 -9.60 -13.26
N ASN A 366 6.58 -8.42 -13.06
CA ASN A 366 6.14 -7.18 -13.69
C ASN A 366 7.27 -6.50 -14.45
N ILE A 367 6.87 -5.78 -15.50
CA ILE A 367 7.74 -4.95 -16.35
C ILE A 367 7.03 -3.61 -16.52
N ASP A 368 7.66 -2.53 -16.04
CA ASP A 368 7.05 -1.21 -15.90
C ASP A 368 7.89 -0.14 -16.62
N PRO A 369 7.79 0.03 -17.92
CA PRO A 369 8.42 1.17 -18.60
C PRO A 369 7.68 2.46 -18.29
N PHE A 370 8.42 3.56 -18.17
CA PHE A 370 7.87 4.89 -17.93
C PHE A 370 8.61 5.99 -18.68
N ILE A 371 7.90 7.09 -18.93
CA ILE A 371 8.45 8.33 -19.48
C ILE A 371 7.90 9.49 -18.65
N ILE A 372 8.78 10.40 -18.22
CA ILE A 372 8.43 11.64 -17.53
C ILE A 372 9.04 12.80 -18.31
N TYR A 373 8.23 13.80 -18.61
CA TYR A 373 8.68 15.03 -19.25
C TYR A 373 8.22 16.25 -18.45
N MET A 374 9.19 17.07 -18.06
CA MET A 374 8.99 18.31 -17.33
C MET A 374 9.34 19.49 -18.22
N SER A 375 8.42 20.46 -18.35
CA SER A 375 8.64 21.68 -19.13
C SER A 375 8.00 22.88 -18.43
N GLY A 376 8.82 23.73 -17.85
CA GLY A 376 8.36 24.81 -16.98
C GLY A 376 7.45 24.25 -15.87
N ASN A 377 6.25 24.80 -15.76
CA ASN A 377 5.28 24.40 -14.73
C ASN A 377 4.41 23.21 -15.12
N ASN A 378 4.76 22.47 -16.18
CA ASN A 378 4.05 21.26 -16.61
C ASN A 378 4.90 20.04 -16.40
N ARG A 379 4.25 18.95 -15.92
CA ARG A 379 4.83 17.63 -15.83
C ARG A 379 3.90 16.63 -16.50
N HIS A 380 4.43 15.87 -17.45
CA HIS A 380 3.76 14.75 -18.11
C HIS A 380 4.40 13.45 -17.65
N SER A 381 3.60 12.48 -17.29
CA SER A 381 4.07 11.17 -16.86
C SER A 381 3.23 10.10 -17.57
N LEU A 382 3.87 9.22 -18.31
CA LEU A 382 3.28 8.02 -18.86
C LEU A 382 3.95 6.84 -18.19
N ARG A 383 3.17 6.00 -17.52
CA ARG A 383 3.60 4.77 -16.85
C ARG A 383 2.79 3.61 -17.36
N THR A 384 3.45 2.51 -17.64
CA THR A 384 2.78 1.28 -18.05
C THR A 384 3.27 0.11 -17.21
N ARG A 385 2.42 -0.89 -17.02
CA ARG A 385 2.76 -2.14 -16.32
C ARG A 385 2.25 -3.33 -17.10
N TYR A 386 3.13 -4.27 -17.34
CA TYR A 386 2.76 -5.65 -17.61
C TYR A 386 2.99 -6.45 -16.33
N LEU A 387 1.94 -7.03 -15.77
CA LEU A 387 2.05 -7.92 -14.61
C LEU A 387 1.46 -9.28 -14.99
N LYS A 388 2.23 -10.33 -14.72
CA LYS A 388 1.79 -11.72 -14.93
C LYS A 388 1.94 -12.50 -13.65
N VAL A 389 0.90 -13.24 -13.31
CA VAL A 389 0.84 -14.17 -12.18
C VAL A 389 0.46 -15.54 -12.73
N ILE A 390 1.25 -16.54 -12.39
CA ILE A 390 1.01 -17.95 -12.70
C ILE A 390 1.09 -18.71 -11.38
N ASN A 391 0.11 -19.51 -11.07
CA ASN A 391 0.10 -20.41 -9.93
C ASN A 391 -0.27 -21.80 -10.41
N ASP A 392 0.66 -22.73 -10.28
CA ASP A 392 0.46 -24.15 -10.49
C ASP A 392 0.21 -24.75 -9.10
N ASN A 393 -1.02 -25.19 -8.86
CA ASN A 393 -1.49 -25.61 -7.56
C ASN A 393 -1.64 -27.13 -7.52
N SER A 394 -1.16 -27.73 -6.43
CA SER A 394 -1.32 -29.16 -6.15
C SER A 394 -1.90 -29.34 -4.77
N THR A 395 -3.07 -29.94 -4.70
CA THR A 395 -3.72 -30.39 -3.47
C THR A 395 -3.99 -31.89 -3.61
N LYS A 396 -3.80 -32.67 -2.58
CA LYS A 396 -3.95 -34.13 -2.58
C LYS A 396 -5.18 -34.59 -3.39
N GLY A 397 -4.93 -35.32 -4.51
CA GLY A 397 -5.96 -35.84 -5.41
C GLY A 397 -6.59 -34.83 -6.36
N ARG A 398 -6.10 -33.57 -6.43
CA ARG A 398 -6.65 -32.48 -7.24
C ARG A 398 -5.57 -31.64 -7.90
N ASP A 399 -4.61 -32.29 -8.54
CA ASP A 399 -3.56 -31.61 -9.26
C ASP A 399 -4.12 -30.91 -10.52
N ASN A 400 -3.66 -29.67 -10.78
CA ASN A 400 -4.00 -28.81 -11.90
C ASN A 400 -5.46 -28.29 -11.95
N GLU A 401 -6.37 -28.73 -11.08
CA GLU A 401 -7.76 -28.22 -11.08
C GLU A 401 -7.85 -26.77 -10.59
N GLN A 402 -6.91 -26.34 -9.74
CA GLN A 402 -6.86 -25.01 -9.16
C GLN A 402 -5.81 -24.10 -9.78
N ASP A 403 -5.18 -24.55 -10.86
CA ASP A 403 -4.21 -23.72 -11.58
C ASP A 403 -4.85 -22.44 -12.09
N ASN A 404 -4.14 -21.33 -11.92
CA ASN A 404 -4.61 -20.05 -12.41
C ASN A 404 -3.49 -19.22 -13.02
N LYS A 405 -3.90 -18.41 -14.00
CA LYS A 405 -3.01 -17.47 -14.68
C LYS A 405 -3.75 -16.17 -14.92
N SER A 406 -3.13 -15.04 -14.59
CA SER A 406 -3.62 -13.72 -14.96
C SER A 406 -2.51 -12.86 -15.57
N GLU A 407 -2.90 -12.05 -16.55
CA GLU A 407 -2.04 -11.07 -17.23
C GLU A 407 -2.74 -9.73 -17.22
N ILE A 408 -2.02 -8.69 -16.79
CA ILE A 408 -2.52 -7.33 -16.65
C ILE A 408 -1.67 -6.40 -17.51
N TYR A 409 -2.34 -5.61 -18.33
CA TYR A 409 -1.78 -4.47 -19.04
C TYR A 409 -2.40 -3.21 -18.46
N TYR A 410 -1.61 -2.42 -17.78
CA TYR A 410 -2.05 -1.17 -17.15
C TYR A 410 -1.28 0.01 -17.72
N THR A 411 -1.99 1.09 -17.99
CA THR A 411 -1.42 2.36 -18.47
C THR A 411 -2.01 3.51 -17.68
N ASP A 412 -1.16 4.41 -17.20
CA ASP A 412 -1.54 5.67 -16.53
C ASP A 412 -0.81 6.83 -17.20
N TYR A 413 -1.56 7.69 -17.84
CA TYR A 413 -1.07 8.99 -18.29
C TYR A 413 -1.55 10.07 -17.34
N GLN A 414 -0.61 10.88 -16.84
CA GLN A 414 -0.86 11.98 -15.93
C GLN A 414 -0.25 13.26 -16.43
N TRP A 415 -1.02 14.33 -16.41
CA TRP A 415 -0.58 15.69 -16.62
C TRP A 415 -0.75 16.49 -15.34
N GLN A 416 0.28 17.21 -14.95
CA GLN A 416 0.27 18.14 -13.83
C GLN A 416 0.64 19.54 -14.31
N LYS A 417 -0.07 20.54 -13.79
CA LYS A 417 0.22 21.95 -14.04
C LYS A 417 0.24 22.73 -12.74
N ASN A 418 1.34 23.42 -12.49
CA ASN A 418 1.46 24.37 -11.39
C ASN A 418 1.17 25.78 -11.89
N ILE A 419 0.21 26.47 -11.28
CA ILE A 419 -0.16 27.86 -11.61
C ILE A 419 0.23 28.71 -10.40
N GLU A 420 1.50 29.11 -10.34
CA GLU A 420 2.14 29.73 -9.17
C GLU A 420 1.44 31.00 -8.74
N LYS A 421 1.08 31.89 -9.70
CA LYS A 421 0.39 33.17 -9.43
C LYS A 421 -0.85 33.00 -8.54
N TYR A 422 -1.52 31.87 -8.62
CA TYR A 422 -2.74 31.57 -7.87
C TYR A 422 -2.56 30.48 -6.81
N ASN A 423 -1.34 29.94 -6.64
CA ASN A 423 -1.05 28.78 -5.79
C ASN A 423 -2.02 27.62 -6.09
N ILE A 424 -2.28 27.33 -7.36
CA ILE A 424 -3.14 26.26 -7.84
C ILE A 424 -2.27 25.19 -8.48
N ARG A 425 -2.54 23.95 -8.14
CA ARG A 425 -2.00 22.78 -8.84
C ARG A 425 -3.15 21.94 -9.38
N ILE A 426 -3.04 21.57 -10.63
CA ILE A 426 -3.99 20.70 -11.33
C ILE A 426 -3.27 19.41 -11.65
N THR A 427 -3.86 18.27 -11.26
CA THR A 427 -3.42 16.93 -11.64
C THR A 427 -4.57 16.26 -12.37
N SER A 428 -4.40 15.94 -13.64
CA SER A 428 -5.42 15.27 -14.47
C SER A 428 -4.80 14.09 -15.18
N GLY A 429 -5.58 13.05 -15.44
CA GLY A 429 -5.06 11.87 -16.11
C GLY A 429 -6.13 10.90 -16.56
N THR A 430 -5.67 9.85 -17.21
CA THR A 430 -6.49 8.73 -17.65
C THR A 430 -5.78 7.41 -17.35
N THR A 431 -6.53 6.40 -16.94
CA THR A 431 -6.01 5.04 -16.78
C THR A 431 -6.75 4.08 -17.70
N ASN A 432 -6.02 3.10 -18.20
CA ASN A 432 -6.55 1.97 -18.94
C ASN A 432 -5.98 0.69 -18.33
N GLU A 433 -6.83 -0.27 -18.02
CA GLU A 433 -6.43 -1.60 -17.55
C GLU A 433 -7.13 -2.66 -18.40
N ILE A 434 -6.37 -3.64 -18.86
CA ILE A 434 -6.86 -4.84 -19.54
C ILE A 434 -6.30 -6.05 -18.80
N VAL A 435 -7.19 -6.96 -18.41
CA VAL A 435 -6.84 -8.19 -17.70
C VAL A 435 -7.33 -9.38 -18.48
N TYR A 436 -6.46 -10.36 -18.65
CA TYR A 436 -6.80 -11.70 -19.13
C TYR A 436 -6.54 -12.68 -17.99
N ALA A 437 -7.57 -13.41 -17.58
CA ALA A 437 -7.47 -14.46 -16.57
C ALA A 437 -7.98 -15.78 -17.13
N LYS A 438 -7.26 -16.86 -16.80
CA LYS A 438 -7.61 -18.22 -17.18
C LYS A 438 -7.44 -19.14 -15.98
N ALA A 439 -8.51 -19.81 -15.58
CA ALA A 439 -8.48 -20.85 -14.56
C ALA A 439 -9.69 -21.76 -14.69
N ASN A 440 -9.52 -23.04 -14.37
CA ASN A 440 -10.66 -23.98 -14.33
C ASN A 440 -11.64 -23.56 -13.24
N LEU A 441 -11.13 -23.11 -12.10
CA LEU A 441 -11.93 -22.61 -10.97
C LEU A 441 -12.77 -21.36 -11.30
N PHE A 442 -12.49 -20.64 -12.41
CA PHE A 442 -13.31 -19.52 -12.93
C PHE A 442 -14.13 -19.90 -14.15
N ASN A 443 -14.32 -21.19 -14.41
CA ASN A 443 -15.02 -21.73 -15.57
C ASN A 443 -14.42 -21.27 -16.91
N GLY A 444 -13.10 -21.16 -17.04
CA GLY A 444 -12.38 -20.89 -18.26
C GLY A 444 -11.71 -19.53 -18.35
N LYS A 445 -11.88 -18.82 -19.47
CA LYS A 445 -11.24 -17.54 -19.73
C LYS A 445 -12.17 -16.38 -19.41
N ASN A 446 -11.63 -15.37 -18.76
CA ASN A 446 -12.32 -14.14 -18.44
C ASN A 446 -11.47 -12.94 -18.84
N THR A 447 -12.09 -11.89 -19.32
CA THR A 447 -11.43 -10.64 -19.68
C THR A 447 -12.05 -9.48 -18.92
N ARG A 448 -11.24 -8.61 -18.32
CA ARG A 448 -11.68 -7.36 -17.69
C ARG A 448 -11.06 -6.17 -18.39
N THR A 449 -11.84 -5.14 -18.62
CA THR A 449 -11.37 -3.83 -19.05
C THR A 449 -11.84 -2.77 -18.05
N ASN A 450 -10.96 -1.86 -17.69
CA ASN A 450 -11.25 -0.78 -16.78
C ASN A 450 -10.64 0.52 -17.32
N ASN A 451 -11.45 1.52 -17.62
CA ASN A 451 -11.06 2.80 -18.20
C ASN A 451 -11.49 3.93 -17.28
N SER A 452 -10.65 4.91 -17.08
CA SER A 452 -11.01 6.06 -16.28
C SER A 452 -10.40 7.37 -16.74
N ILE A 453 -11.06 8.45 -16.34
CA ILE A 453 -10.53 9.80 -16.38
C ILE A 453 -10.66 10.41 -14.99
N TYR A 454 -9.64 11.16 -14.56
CA TYR A 454 -9.64 11.79 -13.25
C TYR A 454 -9.01 13.17 -13.29
N THR A 455 -9.39 14.01 -12.33
CA THR A 455 -8.77 15.31 -12.09
C THR A 455 -8.77 15.63 -10.61
N GLN A 456 -7.74 16.32 -10.15
CA GLN A 456 -7.66 16.92 -8.82
C GLN A 456 -7.13 18.34 -8.95
N ILE A 457 -7.71 19.25 -8.16
CA ILE A 457 -7.31 20.64 -8.04
C ILE A 457 -6.97 20.89 -6.57
N ASP A 458 -5.72 21.33 -6.34
CA ASP A 458 -5.24 21.73 -5.02
C ASP A 458 -4.93 23.22 -5.05
N LYS A 459 -5.37 23.93 -4.00
CA LYS A 459 -5.20 25.37 -3.89
C LYS A 459 -4.80 25.77 -2.47
N LYS A 460 -3.74 26.58 -2.38
CA LYS A 460 -3.32 27.20 -1.11
C LYS A 460 -3.79 28.65 -1.04
N ILE A 461 -4.53 28.99 0.02
CA ILE A 461 -5.02 30.34 0.29
C ILE A 461 -4.60 30.71 1.72
N GLY A 462 -3.55 31.50 1.86
CA GLY A 462 -2.99 31.85 3.16
C GLY A 462 -2.64 30.60 3.96
N LYS A 463 -3.35 30.35 5.08
CA LYS A 463 -3.17 29.18 5.95
C LYS A 463 -4.03 27.95 5.59
N PHE A 464 -4.82 28.04 4.52
CA PHE A 464 -5.70 26.97 4.07
C PHE A 464 -5.12 26.24 2.87
N ASN A 465 -5.08 24.92 2.92
CA ASN A 465 -4.87 24.05 1.77
C ASN A 465 -6.22 23.38 1.44
N LEU A 466 -6.68 23.56 0.22
CA LEU A 466 -7.96 23.05 -0.28
C LEU A 466 -7.68 22.01 -1.38
N SER A 467 -8.39 20.91 -1.37
CA SER A 467 -8.31 19.87 -2.38
C SER A 467 -9.69 19.47 -2.87
N PHE A 468 -9.84 19.34 -4.18
CA PHE A 468 -11.04 18.77 -4.80
C PHE A 468 -10.65 17.81 -5.90
N GLY A 469 -11.21 16.60 -5.89
CA GLY A 469 -10.95 15.55 -6.86
C GLY A 469 -12.25 14.98 -7.43
N ALA A 470 -12.19 14.55 -8.69
CA ALA A 470 -13.27 13.86 -9.38
C ALA A 470 -12.71 12.77 -10.28
N ARG A 471 -13.40 11.64 -10.41
CA ARG A 471 -13.09 10.53 -11.32
C ARG A 471 -14.35 9.92 -11.86
N TYR A 472 -14.30 9.53 -13.11
CA TYR A 472 -15.25 8.60 -13.70
C TYR A 472 -14.52 7.34 -14.14
N GLU A 473 -15.09 6.18 -13.84
CA GLU A 473 -14.50 4.89 -14.17
C GLU A 473 -15.54 3.97 -14.76
N GLN A 474 -15.21 3.34 -15.89
CA GLN A 474 -16.02 2.38 -16.61
C GLN A 474 -15.34 1.01 -16.58
N PHE A 475 -16.03 0.05 -16.00
CA PHE A 475 -15.60 -1.31 -15.79
C PHE A 475 -16.43 -2.29 -16.64
N THR A 476 -15.80 -3.31 -17.20
CA THR A 476 -16.48 -4.39 -17.93
C THR A 476 -15.72 -5.70 -17.71
N ILE A 477 -16.44 -6.76 -17.32
CA ILE A 477 -15.97 -8.15 -17.36
C ILE A 477 -16.73 -8.90 -18.45
N LYS A 478 -16.01 -9.73 -19.22
CA LYS A 478 -16.56 -10.72 -20.14
C LYS A 478 -16.07 -12.10 -19.75
N SER A 479 -16.98 -13.06 -19.66
CA SER A 479 -16.69 -14.47 -19.38
C SER A 479 -16.99 -15.31 -20.62
N ASP A 480 -16.23 -16.40 -20.82
CA ASP A 480 -16.56 -17.40 -21.84
C ASP A 480 -17.85 -18.15 -21.49
N LYS A 481 -18.16 -18.30 -20.20
CA LYS A 481 -19.38 -18.93 -19.71
C LYS A 481 -20.53 -17.92 -19.61
N LYS A 482 -21.74 -18.37 -19.92
CA LYS A 482 -22.99 -17.64 -19.67
C LYS A 482 -23.54 -18.00 -18.29
N TYR A 483 -24.02 -17.01 -17.58
CA TYR A 483 -24.68 -17.15 -16.27
C TYR A 483 -26.15 -16.72 -16.39
N VAL A 484 -27.04 -17.42 -15.71
CA VAL A 484 -28.45 -17.01 -15.64
C VAL A 484 -28.65 -16.11 -14.45
N ILE A 485 -29.03 -14.87 -14.69
CA ILE A 485 -29.25 -13.83 -13.67
C ILE A 485 -30.61 -13.21 -13.95
N ASN A 486 -31.51 -13.29 -12.98
CA ASN A 486 -32.91 -12.81 -13.11
C ASN A 486 -33.64 -13.35 -14.37
N GLY A 487 -33.31 -14.57 -14.80
CA GLY A 487 -33.86 -15.21 -15.99
C GLY A 487 -33.14 -14.92 -17.31
N ASP A 488 -32.22 -13.94 -17.33
CA ASP A 488 -31.41 -13.58 -18.49
C ASP A 488 -30.10 -14.35 -18.53
N SER A 489 -29.70 -14.82 -19.71
CA SER A 489 -28.42 -15.51 -19.93
C SER A 489 -27.32 -14.50 -20.31
N ILE A 490 -26.52 -14.08 -19.35
CA ILE A 490 -25.52 -13.06 -19.54
C ILE A 490 -24.08 -13.60 -19.38
N ASN A 491 -23.13 -13.00 -20.10
CA ASN A 491 -21.70 -13.25 -19.96
C ASN A 491 -20.88 -11.94 -19.94
N LYS A 492 -21.56 -10.81 -19.86
CA LYS A 492 -20.95 -9.48 -19.80
C LYS A 492 -21.52 -8.70 -18.62
N PHE A 493 -20.65 -8.25 -17.76
CA PHE A 493 -20.92 -7.46 -16.57
C PHE A 493 -20.29 -6.08 -16.74
N SER A 494 -21.06 -5.02 -16.57
CA SER A 494 -20.57 -3.66 -16.83
C SER A 494 -21.15 -2.68 -15.84
N ALA A 495 -20.31 -1.77 -15.32
CA ALA A 495 -20.76 -0.70 -14.45
C ALA A 495 -19.85 0.54 -14.61
N GLY A 496 -20.43 1.72 -14.47
CA GLY A 496 -19.71 2.99 -14.45
C GLY A 496 -19.99 3.74 -13.15
N LYS A 497 -18.98 4.41 -12.60
CA LYS A 497 -19.08 5.15 -11.34
C LYS A 497 -18.37 6.49 -11.39
N PRO A 498 -19.07 7.62 -11.22
CA PRO A 498 -18.50 8.89 -10.83
C PRO A 498 -18.22 8.89 -9.32
N VAL A 499 -17.09 9.46 -8.89
CA VAL A 499 -16.74 9.66 -7.48
C VAL A 499 -16.05 10.99 -7.31
N PHE A 500 -16.24 11.57 -6.13
CA PHE A 500 -15.74 12.88 -5.75
C PHE A 500 -15.00 12.79 -4.41
N ARG A 501 -14.07 13.71 -4.20
CA ARG A 501 -13.46 13.96 -2.89
C ARG A 501 -13.26 15.45 -2.70
N THR A 502 -13.25 15.86 -1.44
CA THR A 502 -12.86 17.22 -1.05
C THR A 502 -12.14 17.15 0.29
N GLY A 503 -11.28 18.12 0.51
CA GLY A 503 -10.56 18.23 1.77
C GLY A 503 -10.06 19.64 2.01
N VAL A 504 -9.93 19.97 3.28
CA VAL A 504 -9.35 21.21 3.77
C VAL A 504 -8.34 20.90 4.87
N ASN A 505 -7.23 21.62 4.85
CA ASN A 505 -6.27 21.63 5.93
C ASN A 505 -6.00 23.11 6.31
N TYR A 506 -6.13 23.42 7.59
CA TYR A 506 -5.94 24.75 8.14
C TYR A 506 -4.75 24.74 9.12
N GLN A 507 -3.75 25.56 8.85
CA GLN A 507 -2.63 25.79 9.75
C GLN A 507 -3.07 26.75 10.88
N ALA A 508 -3.54 26.20 12.00
CA ALA A 508 -4.04 26.96 13.13
C ALA A 508 -2.90 27.70 13.88
N ALA A 509 -1.76 27.01 14.05
CA ALA A 509 -0.52 27.58 14.61
C ALA A 509 0.70 27.07 13.79
N GLU A 510 1.90 27.47 14.17
CA GLU A 510 3.15 27.12 13.47
C GLU A 510 3.31 25.60 13.26
N ALA A 511 2.97 24.79 14.26
CA ALA A 511 3.05 23.33 14.21
C ALA A 511 1.71 22.63 14.48
N THR A 512 0.56 23.34 14.33
CA THR A 512 -0.78 22.80 14.59
C THR A 512 -1.62 22.91 13.33
N PHE A 513 -2.11 21.78 12.86
CA PHE A 513 -2.89 21.66 11.64
C PHE A 513 -4.23 20.97 11.93
N VAL A 514 -5.31 21.55 11.47
CA VAL A 514 -6.66 21.00 11.55
C VAL A 514 -7.11 20.64 10.15
N ARG A 515 -7.52 19.39 9.94
CA ARG A 515 -7.97 18.93 8.64
C ARG A 515 -9.37 18.37 8.71
N SER A 516 -10.09 18.51 7.61
CA SER A 516 -11.34 17.79 7.37
C SER A 516 -11.35 17.30 5.94
N SER A 517 -11.84 16.09 5.75
CA SER A 517 -11.97 15.50 4.42
C SER A 517 -13.26 14.70 4.30
N TRP A 518 -13.75 14.63 3.08
CA TRP A 518 -14.83 13.76 2.66
C TRP A 518 -14.49 13.17 1.29
N GLY A 519 -14.76 11.89 1.10
CA GLY A 519 -14.50 11.22 -0.16
C GLY A 519 -15.40 10.04 -0.39
N GLN A 520 -15.76 9.82 -1.65
CA GLN A 520 -16.48 8.65 -2.11
C GLN A 520 -15.50 7.59 -2.60
N GLY A 521 -15.90 6.34 -2.47
CA GLY A 521 -15.18 5.19 -2.98
C GLY A 521 -16.13 4.16 -3.55
N PHE A 522 -15.58 3.27 -4.34
CA PHE A 522 -16.30 2.12 -4.87
C PHE A 522 -15.32 0.97 -5.11
N ARG A 523 -15.88 -0.23 -5.21
CA ARG A 523 -15.13 -1.42 -5.61
C ARG A 523 -16.01 -2.29 -6.52
N PHE A 524 -15.46 -2.66 -7.67
CA PHE A 524 -16.07 -3.69 -8.51
C PHE A 524 -15.68 -5.07 -7.99
N PRO A 525 -16.57 -6.09 -8.09
CA PRO A 525 -16.24 -7.45 -7.78
C PRO A 525 -15.06 -7.94 -8.61
N SER A 526 -14.16 -8.72 -8.02
CA SER A 526 -13.11 -9.44 -8.74
C SER A 526 -13.70 -10.63 -9.52
N MET A 527 -12.92 -11.19 -10.45
CA MET A 527 -13.34 -12.40 -11.17
C MET A 527 -13.52 -13.58 -10.20
N ALA A 528 -12.65 -13.68 -9.18
CA ALA A 528 -12.75 -14.70 -8.15
C ALA A 528 -14.07 -14.59 -7.38
N GLU A 529 -14.44 -13.39 -6.91
CA GLU A 529 -15.68 -13.20 -6.16
C GLU A 529 -16.93 -13.56 -6.98
N LEU A 530 -16.91 -13.29 -8.30
CA LEU A 530 -18.02 -13.61 -9.19
C LEU A 530 -18.08 -15.09 -9.58
N PHE A 531 -16.95 -15.71 -9.88
CA PHE A 531 -16.95 -16.94 -10.68
C PHE A 531 -16.24 -18.12 -10.03
N ILE A 532 -15.55 -17.94 -8.88
CA ILE A 532 -14.79 -19.01 -8.28
C ILE A 532 -15.69 -20.18 -7.88
N SER A 533 -15.32 -21.37 -8.33
CA SER A 533 -15.88 -22.65 -7.89
C SER A 533 -14.69 -23.55 -7.59
N ALA A 534 -14.39 -23.76 -6.33
CA ALA A 534 -13.20 -24.47 -5.88
C ALA A 534 -13.48 -25.24 -4.59
N ASN A 535 -12.69 -26.28 -4.34
CA ASN A 535 -12.65 -26.95 -3.05
C ASN A 535 -11.24 -26.76 -2.47
N GLN A 536 -11.16 -26.16 -1.28
CA GLN A 536 -9.90 -25.96 -0.59
C GLN A 536 -9.98 -26.51 0.83
N GLY A 537 -9.11 -27.45 1.15
CA GLY A 537 -9.08 -28.06 2.47
C GLY A 537 -10.40 -28.79 2.84
N GLY A 538 -11.11 -29.34 1.85
CA GLY A 538 -12.40 -29.96 2.05
C GLY A 538 -13.60 -29.00 2.10
N LEU A 539 -13.37 -27.67 2.06
CA LEU A 539 -14.43 -26.65 2.05
C LEU A 539 -14.68 -26.13 0.64
N GLU A 540 -15.96 -26.07 0.26
CA GLU A 540 -16.37 -25.55 -1.04
C GLU A 540 -16.35 -24.01 -1.06
N ILE A 541 -16.03 -23.45 -2.23
CA ILE A 541 -16.20 -22.03 -2.51
C ILE A 541 -17.21 -21.91 -3.66
N TYR A 542 -18.30 -21.21 -3.41
CA TYR A 542 -19.42 -21.10 -4.34
C TYR A 542 -19.36 -19.79 -5.12
N PRO A 543 -19.60 -19.80 -6.46
CA PRO A 543 -19.66 -18.59 -7.27
C PRO A 543 -20.90 -17.74 -6.94
N ASN A 544 -20.77 -16.41 -7.17
CA ASN A 544 -21.88 -15.48 -7.08
C ASN A 544 -21.85 -14.45 -8.22
N PRO A 545 -22.38 -14.79 -9.41
CA PRO A 545 -22.42 -13.87 -10.54
C PRO A 545 -23.39 -12.70 -10.34
N ASP A 546 -24.26 -12.73 -9.31
CA ASP A 546 -25.22 -11.66 -8.99
C ASP A 546 -24.61 -10.52 -8.16
N LEU A 547 -23.33 -10.59 -7.82
CA LEU A 547 -22.67 -9.56 -7.03
C LEU A 547 -22.75 -8.18 -7.68
N LYS A 548 -23.13 -7.21 -6.88
CA LYS A 548 -23.16 -5.80 -7.24
C LYS A 548 -21.88 -5.10 -6.80
N PRO A 549 -21.45 -4.04 -7.52
CA PRO A 549 -20.37 -3.19 -7.03
C PRO A 549 -20.72 -2.55 -5.68
N GLU A 550 -19.85 -2.67 -4.72
CA GLU A 550 -19.99 -1.93 -3.46
C GLU A 550 -19.55 -0.47 -3.62
N LYS A 551 -20.18 0.41 -2.89
CA LYS A 551 -19.88 1.85 -2.81
C LYS A 551 -19.82 2.27 -1.37
N GLY A 552 -19.16 3.40 -1.13
CA GLY A 552 -19.12 3.97 0.18
C GLY A 552 -18.58 5.40 0.15
N TRP A 553 -18.58 6.00 1.30
CA TRP A 553 -17.93 7.27 1.53
C TRP A 553 -17.29 7.29 2.90
N SER A 554 -16.30 8.15 3.05
CA SER A 554 -15.69 8.41 4.35
C SER A 554 -15.63 9.91 4.61
N ALA A 555 -15.81 10.30 5.87
CA ALA A 555 -15.58 11.65 6.37
C ALA A 555 -14.62 11.59 7.56
N GLU A 556 -13.77 12.59 7.68
CA GLU A 556 -12.79 12.69 8.74
C GLU A 556 -12.64 14.13 9.23
N LEU A 557 -12.45 14.29 10.53
CA LEU A 557 -11.95 15.51 11.17
C LEU A 557 -10.73 15.14 12.02
N GLY A 558 -9.61 15.84 11.84
CA GLY A 558 -8.38 15.54 12.56
C GLY A 558 -7.56 16.76 12.93
N ILE A 559 -6.75 16.60 13.96
CA ILE A 559 -5.76 17.58 14.42
C ILE A 559 -4.39 16.91 14.44
N LYS A 560 -3.44 17.55 13.78
CA LYS A 560 -2.01 17.16 13.79
C LYS A 560 -1.21 18.21 14.53
N GLN A 561 -0.51 17.80 15.60
CA GLN A 561 0.35 18.66 16.41
C GLN A 561 1.80 18.22 16.29
N GLY A 562 2.65 19.07 15.73
CA GLY A 562 4.09 18.89 15.70
C GLY A 562 4.71 19.09 17.10
N ILE A 563 5.68 18.25 17.42
CA ILE A 563 6.43 18.28 18.68
C ILE A 563 7.91 18.26 18.35
N LYS A 564 8.68 19.09 19.06
CA LYS A 564 10.15 19.12 18.95
C LYS A 564 10.77 19.10 20.34
N TYR A 565 11.74 18.19 20.53
CA TYR A 565 12.55 18.13 21.75
C TYR A 565 14.03 17.90 21.39
N GLY A 566 14.86 18.91 21.56
CA GLY A 566 16.22 18.92 21.06
C GLY A 566 16.27 18.80 19.52
N LYS A 567 16.88 17.72 19.02
CA LYS A 567 16.86 17.35 17.59
C LYS A 567 15.89 16.20 17.30
N TRP A 568 15.11 15.77 18.28
CA TRP A 568 13.99 14.86 18.08
C TRP A 568 12.79 15.65 17.63
N VAL A 569 12.13 15.19 16.58
CA VAL A 569 10.94 15.81 15.98
C VAL A 569 9.91 14.73 15.73
N GLY A 570 8.67 15.07 15.90
CA GLY A 570 7.56 14.16 15.67
C GLY A 570 6.22 14.90 15.65
N PHE A 571 5.15 14.14 15.56
CA PHE A 571 3.79 14.67 15.66
C PHE A 571 2.87 13.70 16.41
N ILE A 572 1.84 14.26 17.01
CA ILE A 572 0.64 13.57 17.45
C ILE A 572 -0.45 13.90 16.46
N ASP A 573 -1.15 12.89 16.00
CA ASP A 573 -2.29 13.01 15.09
C ASP A 573 -3.52 12.36 15.75
N ILE A 574 -4.61 13.12 15.86
CA ILE A 574 -5.89 12.66 16.42
C ILE A 574 -6.94 12.86 15.35
N ALA A 575 -7.67 11.81 14.99
CA ALA A 575 -8.67 11.84 13.95
C ALA A 575 -9.92 11.06 14.34
N GLY A 576 -11.07 11.73 14.29
CA GLY A 576 -12.39 11.08 14.28
C GLY A 576 -12.81 10.79 12.84
N PHE A 577 -13.36 9.62 12.58
CA PHE A 577 -13.77 9.22 11.24
C PHE A 577 -15.12 8.50 11.23
N LEU A 578 -15.81 8.63 10.11
CA LEU A 578 -17.05 7.95 9.79
C LEU A 578 -16.93 7.36 8.38
N MET A 579 -17.25 6.08 8.23
CA MET A 579 -17.30 5.38 6.95
C MET A 579 -18.64 4.67 6.82
N GLN A 580 -19.26 4.78 5.67
CA GLN A 580 -20.50 4.10 5.34
C GLN A 580 -20.37 3.40 4.01
N TYR A 581 -20.93 2.18 3.93
CA TYR A 581 -20.92 1.35 2.74
C TYR A 581 -22.33 0.94 2.38
N ASP A 582 -22.63 0.98 1.09
CA ASP A 582 -23.82 0.40 0.48
C ASP A 582 -23.41 -0.87 -0.27
N ASP A 583 -24.22 -1.92 -0.13
CA ASP A 583 -23.97 -3.22 -0.76
C ASP A 583 -22.58 -3.79 -0.42
N MET A 584 -22.14 -3.70 0.85
CA MET A 584 -20.83 -4.19 1.28
C MET A 584 -20.67 -5.67 0.88
N MET A 585 -19.58 -5.99 0.19
CA MET A 585 -19.27 -7.37 -0.19
C MET A 585 -18.53 -8.07 0.93
N GLU A 586 -19.01 -9.19 1.41
CA GLU A 586 -18.34 -10.02 2.41
C GLU A 586 -18.22 -11.46 1.93
N PHE A 587 -17.15 -12.13 2.36
CA PHE A 587 -16.93 -13.55 2.12
C PHE A 587 -17.43 -14.30 3.34
N THR A 588 -18.56 -14.99 3.21
CA THR A 588 -19.27 -15.60 4.33
C THR A 588 -19.29 -17.10 4.22
N PHE A 589 -19.18 -17.76 5.36
CA PHE A 589 -19.31 -19.20 5.49
C PHE A 589 -20.75 -19.56 5.88
N ASN A 590 -21.39 -20.40 5.07
CA ASN A 590 -22.76 -20.88 5.32
C ASN A 590 -23.04 -22.15 4.50
N GLN A 591 -24.26 -22.67 4.59
CA GLN A 591 -24.77 -23.76 3.75
C GLN A 591 -25.25 -23.21 2.40
N TRP A 592 -24.30 -23.01 1.47
CA TRP A 592 -24.61 -22.40 0.16
C TRP A 592 -25.02 -23.41 -0.91
N GLY A 593 -24.61 -24.67 -0.77
CA GLY A 593 -24.99 -25.78 -1.63
C GLY A 593 -26.24 -26.50 -1.14
N ASP A 594 -26.86 -27.31 -2.01
CA ASP A 594 -27.97 -28.18 -1.63
C ASP A 594 -27.50 -29.23 -0.61
N PRO A 595 -28.05 -29.23 0.62
CA PRO A 595 -27.62 -30.15 1.69
C PRO A 595 -27.79 -31.64 1.36
N SER A 596 -28.66 -31.97 0.41
CA SER A 596 -28.94 -33.35 0.02
C SER A 596 -27.97 -33.91 -1.03
N THR A 597 -27.31 -33.05 -1.80
CA THR A 597 -26.50 -33.46 -2.95
C THR A 597 -25.06 -32.93 -2.92
N ALA A 598 -24.81 -31.84 -2.20
CA ALA A 598 -23.49 -31.22 -2.14
C ALA A 598 -22.59 -31.85 -1.05
N PRO A 599 -21.23 -31.89 -1.24
CA PRO A 599 -20.30 -32.32 -0.22
C PRO A 599 -20.48 -31.52 1.09
N LEU A 600 -20.20 -32.14 2.22
CA LEU A 600 -20.32 -31.52 3.54
C LEU A 600 -21.64 -30.78 3.76
N LEU A 601 -22.76 -31.37 3.31
CA LEU A 601 -24.10 -30.74 3.42
C LEU A 601 -24.21 -29.39 2.74
N GLY A 602 -23.39 -29.07 1.74
CA GLY A 602 -23.39 -27.79 1.05
C GLY A 602 -22.71 -26.65 1.79
N LEU A 603 -21.96 -26.97 2.87
CA LEU A 603 -21.19 -25.98 3.60
C LEU A 603 -20.03 -25.42 2.77
N GLY A 604 -19.81 -24.13 2.87
CA GLY A 604 -18.70 -23.50 2.16
C GLY A 604 -18.71 -21.97 2.25
N PHE A 605 -17.85 -21.37 1.49
CA PHE A 605 -17.70 -19.93 1.40
C PHE A 605 -18.38 -19.37 0.14
N LYS A 606 -18.91 -18.16 0.25
CA LYS A 606 -19.47 -17.42 -0.88
C LYS A 606 -19.32 -15.92 -0.67
N ALA A 607 -18.94 -15.18 -1.71
CA ALA A 607 -18.96 -13.72 -1.67
C ALA A 607 -20.40 -13.24 -1.83
N VAL A 608 -20.88 -12.37 -0.95
CA VAL A 608 -22.25 -11.83 -0.96
C VAL A 608 -22.25 -10.33 -0.69
N ASN A 609 -23.28 -9.60 -1.14
CA ASN A 609 -23.51 -8.23 -0.71
C ASN A 609 -24.32 -8.26 0.59
N SER A 610 -23.63 -8.09 1.72
CA SER A 610 -24.20 -8.25 3.07
C SER A 610 -25.09 -7.06 3.53
N GLY A 611 -25.29 -6.05 2.67
CA GLY A 611 -26.13 -4.89 2.95
C GLY A 611 -25.36 -3.63 3.30
N ASN A 612 -26.07 -2.67 3.93
CA ASN A 612 -25.49 -1.37 4.29
C ASN A 612 -24.83 -1.44 5.66
N THR A 613 -23.67 -0.84 5.77
CA THR A 613 -22.87 -0.90 7.00
C THR A 613 -22.26 0.45 7.34
N GLN A 614 -21.94 0.64 8.61
CA GLN A 614 -21.31 1.85 9.12
C GLN A 614 -20.15 1.52 10.06
N ILE A 615 -19.11 2.35 10.02
CA ILE A 615 -17.97 2.29 10.93
C ILE A 615 -17.68 3.69 11.43
N ASN A 616 -17.76 3.87 12.73
CA ASN A 616 -17.38 5.10 13.43
C ASN A 616 -16.08 4.83 14.18
N GLY A 617 -15.19 5.81 14.27
CA GLY A 617 -13.99 5.57 15.03
C GLY A 617 -13.20 6.80 15.42
N LEU A 618 -12.26 6.55 16.32
CA LEU A 618 -11.26 7.50 16.78
C LEU A 618 -9.89 6.87 16.65
N GLU A 619 -8.96 7.60 16.09
CA GLU A 619 -7.56 7.18 15.95
C GLU A 619 -6.65 8.21 16.56
N ILE A 620 -5.68 7.76 17.37
CA ILE A 620 -4.60 8.58 17.92
C ILE A 620 -3.30 7.93 17.48
N SER A 621 -2.42 8.69 16.85
CA SER A 621 -1.10 8.22 16.47
C SER A 621 0.00 9.17 16.89
N ILE A 622 1.17 8.60 17.17
CA ILE A 622 2.40 9.31 17.50
C ILE A 622 3.48 8.76 16.58
N ASN A 623 4.11 9.64 15.82
CA ASN A 623 5.23 9.29 14.98
C ASN A 623 6.35 10.32 15.22
N GLY A 624 7.58 9.87 15.48
CA GLY A 624 8.70 10.77 15.69
C GLY A 624 10.04 10.04 15.74
N GLN A 625 11.07 10.74 15.34
CA GLN A 625 12.43 10.22 15.32
C GLN A 625 13.45 11.34 15.55
N GLY A 626 14.65 10.99 15.90
CA GLY A 626 15.75 11.95 15.97
C GLY A 626 16.61 11.82 17.21
N LYS A 627 17.57 12.73 17.34
CA LYS A 627 18.51 12.73 18.46
C LYS A 627 17.96 13.52 19.65
N ILE A 628 17.83 12.85 20.79
CA ILE A 628 17.56 13.50 22.08
C ILE A 628 18.79 14.29 22.54
N ASN A 629 19.98 13.69 22.38
CA ASN A 629 21.27 14.31 22.64
C ASN A 629 22.35 13.74 21.71
N LYS A 630 23.63 14.10 21.92
CA LYS A 630 24.78 13.69 21.08
C LYS A 630 24.91 12.16 20.93
N ASN A 631 24.49 11.39 21.93
CA ASN A 631 24.68 9.94 21.98
C ASN A 631 23.40 9.13 21.91
N LEU A 632 22.25 9.76 22.09
CA LEU A 632 20.96 9.10 22.24
C LEU A 632 20.01 9.52 21.11
N SER A 633 19.50 8.57 20.36
CA SER A 633 18.43 8.74 19.39
C SER A 633 17.21 7.93 19.79
N LEU A 634 16.05 8.42 19.44
CA LEU A 634 14.76 7.79 19.73
C LEU A 634 13.89 7.81 18.48
N ASN A 635 13.36 6.63 18.11
CA ASN A 635 12.32 6.49 17.11
C ASN A 635 11.07 5.93 17.78
N ILE A 636 9.91 6.50 17.48
CA ILE A 636 8.61 6.08 18.01
C ILE A 636 7.61 6.01 16.85
N LEU A 637 6.88 4.91 16.76
CA LEU A 637 5.67 4.76 15.99
C LEU A 637 4.64 4.10 16.89
N ALA A 638 3.61 4.82 17.28
CA ALA A 638 2.60 4.31 18.20
C ALA A 638 1.21 4.78 17.78
N GLY A 639 0.20 4.01 18.11
CA GLY A 639 -1.18 4.45 17.93
C GLY A 639 -2.19 3.50 18.52
N TYR A 640 -3.37 4.07 18.72
CA TYR A 640 -4.55 3.38 19.19
C TYR A 640 -5.71 3.75 18.26
N THR A 641 -6.50 2.75 17.89
CA THR A 641 -7.68 2.93 17.05
C THR A 641 -8.87 2.24 17.70
N TYR A 642 -9.92 3.00 17.93
CA TYR A 642 -11.24 2.52 18.31
C TYR A 642 -12.14 2.53 17.09
N MET A 643 -12.90 1.45 16.90
CA MET A 643 -13.81 1.27 15.76
C MET A 643 -15.11 0.65 16.24
N ASP A 644 -16.20 1.36 16.09
CA ASP A 644 -17.55 0.83 16.27
C ASP A 644 -18.15 0.57 14.89
N HIS A 645 -18.35 -0.70 14.57
CA HIS A 645 -18.70 -1.18 13.23
C HIS A 645 -19.94 -2.08 13.29
N PHE A 646 -20.98 -1.75 12.51
CA PHE A 646 -22.26 -2.45 12.56
C PHE A 646 -23.00 -2.44 11.22
N SER A 647 -23.94 -3.39 11.06
CA SER A 647 -24.89 -3.41 9.95
C SER A 647 -26.01 -2.40 10.21
N LEU A 648 -26.42 -1.67 9.17
CA LEU A 648 -27.55 -0.74 9.24
C LEU A 648 -28.88 -1.47 9.03
N ASP A 649 -28.86 -2.63 8.36
CA ASP A 649 -30.03 -3.42 7.99
C ASP A 649 -29.83 -4.92 8.36
N PRO A 650 -29.60 -5.28 9.65
CA PRO A 650 -29.15 -6.62 10.03
C PRO A 650 -30.16 -7.74 9.71
N ASP A 651 -31.46 -7.44 9.73
CA ASP A 651 -32.52 -8.42 9.46
C ASP A 651 -32.87 -8.57 7.97
N LYS A 652 -32.29 -7.72 7.12
CA LYS A 652 -32.54 -7.77 5.68
C LYS A 652 -31.93 -9.05 5.07
N ILE A 653 -32.75 -9.81 4.35
CA ILE A 653 -32.30 -10.96 3.57
C ILE A 653 -31.42 -10.45 2.42
N TYR A 654 -30.18 -10.91 2.36
CA TYR A 654 -29.21 -10.55 1.32
C TYR A 654 -28.82 -11.71 0.40
N ALA A 655 -29.12 -12.96 0.80
CA ALA A 655 -28.86 -14.16 0.02
C ALA A 655 -29.81 -15.29 0.45
N TYR A 656 -29.79 -16.40 -0.27
CA TYR A 656 -30.50 -17.61 0.08
C TYR A 656 -29.52 -18.78 0.21
N ALA A 657 -29.68 -19.59 1.23
CA ALA A 657 -28.96 -20.84 1.45
C ALA A 657 -29.37 -21.92 0.45
N GLY A 658 -28.70 -23.07 0.45
CA GLY A 658 -28.95 -24.15 -0.49
C GLY A 658 -30.33 -24.83 -0.31
N ASP A 659 -30.92 -24.68 0.87
CA ASP A 659 -32.27 -25.10 1.22
C ASP A 659 -33.36 -24.03 0.98
N ASN A 660 -32.99 -22.90 0.34
CA ASN A 660 -33.81 -21.72 0.10
C ASN A 660 -34.17 -20.91 1.37
N GLN A 661 -33.53 -21.15 2.53
CA GLN A 661 -33.69 -20.28 3.67
C GLN A 661 -33.03 -18.91 3.42
N GLY A 662 -33.73 -17.83 3.80
CA GLY A 662 -33.20 -16.46 3.70
C GLY A 662 -32.07 -16.23 4.67
N VAL A 663 -30.92 -15.73 4.15
CA VAL A 663 -29.73 -15.39 4.94
C VAL A 663 -29.71 -13.90 5.17
N SER A 664 -29.70 -13.49 6.44
CA SER A 664 -29.56 -12.13 6.91
C SER A 664 -28.30 -12.00 7.79
N TYR A 665 -27.93 -10.78 8.15
CA TYR A 665 -26.82 -10.57 9.05
C TYR A 665 -27.09 -11.19 10.42
N THR A 666 -28.33 -11.03 10.91
CA THR A 666 -28.80 -11.56 12.20
C THR A 666 -28.67 -13.08 12.29
N ASN A 667 -29.14 -13.84 11.27
CA ASN A 667 -29.14 -15.30 11.38
C ASN A 667 -27.85 -15.97 10.90
N SER A 668 -26.89 -15.22 10.36
CA SER A 668 -25.60 -15.76 9.90
C SER A 668 -24.41 -15.35 10.79
N SER A 669 -24.64 -14.58 11.85
CA SER A 669 -23.60 -13.99 12.71
C SER A 669 -23.63 -14.58 14.12
N SER A 670 -22.45 -14.76 14.72
CA SER A 670 -22.34 -15.11 16.14
C SER A 670 -22.68 -13.93 17.08
N ASP A 671 -22.51 -12.70 16.61
CA ASP A 671 -22.90 -11.45 17.27
C ASP A 671 -23.39 -10.46 16.20
N PRO A 672 -24.70 -10.35 15.93
CA PRO A 672 -25.25 -9.52 14.87
C PRO A 672 -25.12 -7.99 15.14
N THR A 673 -24.71 -7.60 16.34
CA THR A 673 -24.56 -6.18 16.71
C THR A 673 -23.28 -5.55 16.16
N VAL A 674 -22.31 -6.34 15.69
CA VAL A 674 -21.05 -5.88 15.12
C VAL A 674 -20.77 -6.57 13.78
N LEU A 675 -19.93 -5.99 12.94
CA LEU A 675 -19.53 -6.61 11.67
C LEU A 675 -18.58 -7.78 11.90
N LYS A 676 -18.68 -8.83 11.06
CA LYS A 676 -17.87 -10.04 11.16
C LYS A 676 -16.38 -9.78 10.89
N TYR A 677 -15.51 -10.53 11.58
CA TYR A 677 -14.06 -10.58 11.36
C TYR A 677 -13.36 -9.22 11.51
N ARG A 678 -13.76 -8.44 12.51
CA ARG A 678 -13.17 -7.14 12.82
C ARG A 678 -12.91 -6.97 14.31
N TYR A 679 -11.98 -6.08 14.64
CA TYR A 679 -11.63 -5.71 16.01
C TYR A 679 -12.24 -4.35 16.35
N LYS A 680 -12.70 -4.14 17.58
CA LYS A 680 -13.12 -2.84 18.08
C LYS A 680 -11.94 -1.98 18.52
N HIS A 681 -10.93 -2.61 19.12
CA HIS A 681 -9.75 -1.92 19.64
C HIS A 681 -8.49 -2.51 19.02
N ILE A 682 -7.62 -1.64 18.53
CA ILE A 682 -6.28 -1.98 18.06
C ILE A 682 -5.30 -1.02 18.70
N ALA A 683 -4.26 -1.53 19.36
CA ALA A 683 -3.16 -0.73 19.87
C ALA A 683 -1.83 -1.25 19.32
N LYS A 684 -0.99 -0.34 18.86
CA LYS A 684 0.33 -0.65 18.30
C LYS A 684 1.36 0.32 18.82
N PHE A 685 2.51 -0.19 19.16
CA PHE A 685 3.62 0.58 19.66
C PHE A 685 4.91 -0.04 19.14
N ASP A 686 5.77 0.75 18.53
CA ASP A 686 7.13 0.39 18.15
C ASP A 686 8.06 1.50 18.60
N THR A 687 9.06 1.18 19.38
CA THR A 687 10.07 2.14 19.83
C THR A 687 11.45 1.59 19.67
N GLU A 688 12.38 2.42 19.22
CA GLU A 688 13.80 2.11 19.16
C GLU A 688 14.61 3.21 19.82
N ILE A 689 15.45 2.82 20.74
CA ILE A 689 16.42 3.66 21.44
C ILE A 689 17.81 3.26 20.94
N THR A 690 18.53 4.21 20.37
CA THR A 690 19.93 4.00 19.95
C THR A 690 20.85 4.83 20.83
N TYR A 691 21.74 4.14 21.55
CA TYR A 691 22.81 4.77 22.33
C TYR A 691 24.16 4.47 21.67
N LYS A 692 24.76 5.49 21.09
CA LYS A 692 26.01 5.38 20.31
C LYS A 692 25.85 4.34 19.18
N LYS A 693 26.46 3.15 19.34
CA LYS A 693 26.50 2.05 18.38
C LYS A 693 25.51 0.91 18.71
N LEU A 694 24.82 1.00 19.83
CA LEU A 694 23.88 -0.03 20.28
C LEU A 694 22.45 0.47 20.15
N SER A 695 21.58 -0.34 19.58
CA SER A 695 20.14 -0.08 19.54
C SER A 695 19.36 -1.17 20.26
N PHE A 696 18.33 -0.75 20.98
CA PHE A 696 17.31 -1.64 21.56
C PHE A 696 15.95 -1.18 21.07
N ALA A 697 15.16 -2.11 20.60
CA ALA A 697 13.79 -1.82 20.18
C ALA A 697 12.81 -2.85 20.73
N ALA A 698 11.59 -2.39 20.97
CA ALA A 698 10.45 -3.22 21.36
C ALA A 698 9.23 -2.82 20.56
N SER A 699 8.49 -3.82 20.09
CA SER A 699 7.20 -3.66 19.45
C SER A 699 6.13 -4.35 20.30
N TYR A 700 4.97 -3.69 20.42
CA TYR A 700 3.77 -4.23 21.07
C TYR A 700 2.61 -4.10 20.07
N ARG A 701 1.86 -5.17 19.93
CA ARG A 701 0.62 -5.21 19.13
C ARG A 701 -0.47 -5.83 19.99
N TYR A 702 -1.61 -5.16 20.06
CA TYR A 702 -2.82 -5.63 20.69
C TYR A 702 -3.97 -5.54 19.70
N ASN A 703 -4.68 -6.63 19.55
CA ASN A 703 -5.95 -6.71 18.85
C ASN A 703 -7.01 -7.21 19.85
N ASP A 704 -8.12 -6.51 19.91
CA ASP A 704 -9.27 -6.89 20.74
C ASP A 704 -9.85 -8.26 20.31
N PHE A 705 -10.77 -8.77 21.10
CA PHE A 705 -11.51 -9.96 20.75
C PHE A 705 -12.35 -9.75 19.49
N MET A 706 -12.24 -10.68 18.55
CA MET A 706 -13.08 -10.69 17.34
C MET A 706 -14.45 -11.29 17.70
N SER A 707 -15.36 -10.45 18.20
CA SER A 707 -16.63 -10.89 18.79
C SER A 707 -17.55 -11.56 17.79
N ASN A 708 -17.60 -11.08 16.53
CA ASN A 708 -18.46 -11.64 15.50
C ASN A 708 -17.70 -12.41 14.41
N ILE A 709 -18.16 -13.62 14.16
CA ILE A 709 -17.74 -14.51 13.06
C ILE A 709 -19.00 -15.17 12.46
N ASP A 710 -18.85 -15.92 11.38
CA ASP A 710 -19.96 -16.70 10.84
C ASP A 710 -20.49 -17.71 11.89
N TYR A 711 -21.80 -17.66 12.11
CA TYR A 711 -22.54 -18.43 13.14
C TYR A 711 -22.22 -19.93 13.06
N ILE A 712 -22.16 -20.45 11.85
CA ILE A 712 -21.97 -21.88 11.59
C ILE A 712 -20.61 -22.42 12.07
N PHE A 713 -19.62 -21.55 12.32
CA PHE A 713 -18.35 -21.98 12.91
C PHE A 713 -18.49 -22.35 14.40
N THR A 714 -19.41 -21.73 15.09
CA THR A 714 -19.59 -21.87 16.55
C THR A 714 -20.76 -22.79 16.93
N THR A 715 -21.61 -23.13 15.97
CA THR A 715 -22.85 -23.86 16.22
C THR A 715 -22.86 -25.21 15.48
N PRO A 716 -23.13 -26.31 16.17
CA PRO A 716 -23.31 -27.60 15.53
C PRO A 716 -24.49 -27.58 14.56
N LEU A 717 -24.30 -28.08 13.34
CA LEU A 717 -25.42 -28.41 12.46
C LEU A 717 -26.03 -29.73 12.91
N VAL A 718 -27.13 -29.64 13.62
CA VAL A 718 -27.97 -30.80 13.93
C VAL A 718 -28.91 -31.02 12.75
N ASN A 719 -28.61 -31.99 11.91
CA ASN A 719 -29.60 -32.50 10.97
C ASN A 719 -30.45 -33.52 11.73
N GLU A 720 -31.75 -33.30 11.89
CA GLU A 720 -32.68 -34.23 12.48
C GLU A 720 -32.62 -35.55 11.69
N GLY A 721 -31.89 -36.56 12.21
CA GLY A 721 -31.77 -37.87 11.61
C GLY A 721 -30.33 -38.37 11.36
N ILE A 722 -29.30 -37.56 11.41
CA ILE A 722 -27.89 -37.99 11.28
C ILE A 722 -27.10 -37.42 12.45
N PRO A 723 -26.87 -38.16 13.54
CA PRO A 723 -26.07 -37.68 14.65
C PRO A 723 -24.62 -37.45 14.24
N GLY A 724 -24.07 -36.27 14.52
CA GLY A 724 -22.63 -36.01 14.58
C GLY A 724 -21.92 -35.66 13.29
N ILE A 725 -22.58 -35.05 12.28
CA ILE A 725 -21.91 -34.82 11.00
C ILE A 725 -21.15 -33.49 10.93
N PHE A 726 -21.51 -32.47 11.70
CA PHE A 726 -20.73 -31.22 11.78
C PHE A 726 -20.94 -30.53 13.13
N GLU A 727 -19.95 -30.65 14.00
CA GLU A 727 -19.94 -30.01 15.32
C GLU A 727 -19.33 -28.57 15.28
N GLY A 728 -19.29 -27.96 14.13
CA GLY A 728 -18.51 -26.74 13.90
C GLY A 728 -17.03 -27.04 13.58
N ILE A 729 -16.20 -26.02 13.53
CA ILE A 729 -14.74 -26.21 13.42
C ILE A 729 -14.22 -26.68 14.77
N PRO A 730 -13.53 -27.85 14.86
CA PRO A 730 -13.10 -28.43 16.12
C PRO A 730 -12.26 -27.44 16.96
N GLY A 731 -12.66 -27.26 18.22
CA GLY A 731 -11.98 -26.38 19.17
C GLY A 731 -12.13 -24.87 18.93
N ILE A 732 -13.01 -24.43 18.03
CA ILE A 732 -13.21 -22.99 17.75
C ILE A 732 -13.75 -22.27 18.99
N ASN A 733 -14.75 -22.85 19.68
CA ASN A 733 -15.37 -22.23 20.86
C ASN A 733 -14.37 -22.14 22.01
N GLU A 734 -13.58 -23.19 22.25
CA GLU A 734 -12.53 -23.21 23.26
C GLU A 734 -11.46 -22.12 22.97
N SER A 735 -10.99 -22.04 21.73
CA SER A 735 -10.02 -21.02 21.33
C SER A 735 -10.53 -19.60 21.52
N ARG A 736 -11.82 -19.37 21.30
CA ARG A 736 -12.49 -18.06 21.48
C ARG A 736 -12.62 -17.71 22.98
N GLU A 737 -12.96 -18.66 23.83
CA GLU A 737 -12.97 -18.44 25.28
C GLU A 737 -11.58 -18.09 25.82
N ASN A 738 -10.53 -18.74 25.31
CA ASN A 738 -9.16 -18.45 25.69
C ASN A 738 -8.63 -17.11 25.18
N ALA A 739 -9.21 -16.56 24.09
CA ALA A 739 -8.83 -15.29 23.48
C ALA A 739 -9.82 -14.14 23.78
N LYS A 740 -10.78 -14.31 24.68
CA LYS A 740 -11.85 -13.31 24.96
C LYS A 740 -11.37 -11.93 25.44
N ASP A 741 -10.17 -11.85 26.01
CA ASP A 741 -9.53 -10.60 26.43
C ASP A 741 -8.69 -9.96 25.31
N GLY A 742 -8.78 -10.49 24.10
CA GLY A 742 -7.96 -10.11 22.96
C GLY A 742 -6.56 -10.72 22.99
N ASP A 743 -5.83 -10.48 21.92
CA ASP A 743 -4.48 -11.01 21.73
C ASP A 743 -3.43 -9.88 21.71
N TYR A 744 -2.32 -10.09 22.42
CA TYR A 744 -1.17 -9.22 22.34
C TYR A 744 0.13 -9.96 22.07
N VAL A 745 1.03 -9.30 21.35
CA VAL A 745 2.34 -9.84 20.98
C VAL A 745 3.41 -8.80 21.24
N ILE A 746 4.52 -9.24 21.83
CA ILE A 746 5.70 -8.41 22.07
C ILE A 746 6.87 -8.98 21.29
N ASP A 747 7.50 -8.11 20.47
CA ASP A 747 8.74 -8.42 19.76
C ASP A 747 9.86 -7.53 20.29
N THR A 748 11.09 -8.04 20.34
CA THR A 748 12.26 -7.27 20.78
C THR A 748 13.41 -7.39 19.80
N ARG A 749 14.22 -6.33 19.71
CA ARG A 749 15.35 -6.27 18.79
C ARG A 749 16.55 -5.62 19.46
N LEU A 750 17.72 -6.22 19.28
CA LEU A 750 19.00 -5.67 19.64
C LEU A 750 19.80 -5.43 18.37
N GLY A 751 20.41 -4.27 18.24
CA GLY A 751 21.28 -3.93 17.11
C GLY A 751 22.64 -3.42 17.57
N TRP A 752 23.68 -3.79 16.84
CA TRP A 752 25.04 -3.31 17.07
C TRP A 752 25.66 -2.84 15.75
N GLN A 753 25.87 -1.52 15.64
CA GLN A 753 26.62 -0.90 14.53
C GLN A 753 28.10 -1.01 14.82
N MET A 754 28.75 -2.08 14.38
CA MET A 754 30.18 -2.31 14.61
C MET A 754 31.03 -1.19 14.00
N ASN A 755 30.79 -0.89 12.72
CA ASN A 755 31.40 0.22 11.97
C ASN A 755 30.44 0.68 10.87
N ASP A 756 30.85 1.55 9.96
CA ASP A 756 30.00 2.09 8.91
C ASP A 756 29.54 1.00 7.89
N ALA A 757 30.31 -0.08 7.74
CA ALA A 757 30.04 -1.16 6.82
C ALA A 757 29.22 -2.30 7.44
N PHE A 758 29.36 -2.61 8.73
CA PHE A 758 28.80 -3.80 9.37
C PHE A 758 27.85 -3.46 10.51
N ARG A 759 26.63 -4.01 10.43
CA ARG A 759 25.64 -3.99 11.50
C ARG A 759 25.14 -5.41 11.78
N PHE A 760 25.08 -5.77 13.06
CA PHE A 760 24.51 -7.03 13.53
C PHE A 760 23.20 -6.77 14.24
N GLY A 761 22.23 -7.66 14.05
CA GLY A 761 20.94 -7.64 14.71
C GLY A 761 20.61 -8.98 15.34
N PHE A 762 19.94 -8.93 16.50
CA PHE A 762 19.29 -10.08 17.13
C PHE A 762 17.84 -9.73 17.35
N VAL A 763 16.94 -10.55 16.84
CA VAL A 763 15.49 -10.34 16.88
C VAL A 763 14.83 -11.52 17.58
N VAL A 764 13.92 -11.21 18.50
CA VAL A 764 13.03 -12.18 19.12
C VAL A 764 11.61 -11.74 18.85
N ASN A 765 10.92 -12.46 18.00
CA ASN A 765 9.49 -12.26 17.79
C ASN A 765 8.69 -13.11 18.78
N ASN A 766 7.55 -12.59 19.24
CA ASN A 766 6.69 -13.22 20.22
C ASN A 766 7.49 -13.66 21.46
N ILE A 767 8.21 -12.74 22.11
CA ILE A 767 9.16 -13.05 23.20
C ILE A 767 8.50 -13.83 24.36
N LEU A 768 7.21 -13.63 24.60
CA LEU A 768 6.45 -14.31 25.64
C LEU A 768 5.97 -15.72 25.23
N ASN A 769 6.24 -16.13 23.99
CA ASN A 769 5.76 -17.37 23.39
C ASN A 769 4.24 -17.55 23.56
N ARG A 770 3.47 -16.48 23.32
CA ARG A 770 2.02 -16.52 23.42
C ARG A 770 1.41 -17.22 22.20
N GLU A 771 0.35 -17.93 22.45
CA GLU A 771 -0.58 -18.37 21.41
C GLU A 771 -1.47 -17.19 21.06
N TYR A 772 -1.56 -16.84 19.79
CA TYR A 772 -2.40 -15.75 19.29
C TYR A 772 -2.89 -16.04 17.89
N MET A 773 -3.98 -15.39 17.51
CA MET A 773 -4.64 -15.58 16.23
C MET A 773 -4.89 -14.23 15.55
N THR A 774 -4.84 -14.20 14.23
CA THR A 774 -5.26 -13.05 13.43
C THR A 774 -6.68 -13.21 12.88
N ARG A 775 -7.18 -14.42 12.90
CA ARG A 775 -8.56 -14.80 12.61
C ARG A 775 -8.86 -16.17 13.23
N PRO A 776 -10.14 -16.57 13.32
CA PRO A 776 -10.51 -17.88 13.83
C PRO A 776 -9.86 -19.04 13.05
N ALA A 777 -9.56 -20.10 13.74
CA ALA A 777 -8.95 -21.33 13.23
C ALA A 777 -7.57 -21.14 12.55
N THR A 778 -6.81 -20.12 12.98
CA THR A 778 -5.47 -19.84 12.45
C THR A 778 -4.53 -19.41 13.57
N MET A 779 -3.85 -20.36 14.18
CA MET A 779 -2.83 -20.11 15.20
C MET A 779 -1.57 -19.55 14.53
N MET A 780 -1.03 -18.48 15.06
CA MET A 780 0.18 -17.81 14.56
C MET A 780 1.45 -18.43 15.13
N SER A 781 2.61 -18.00 14.59
CA SER A 781 3.92 -18.55 14.94
C SER A 781 4.22 -18.46 16.43
N PRO A 782 4.78 -19.53 17.04
CA PRO A 782 5.38 -19.46 18.35
C PRO A 782 6.59 -18.50 18.33
N ARG A 783 7.28 -18.36 19.45
CA ARG A 783 8.47 -17.51 19.54
C ARG A 783 9.51 -17.89 18.47
N THR A 784 10.13 -16.88 17.88
CA THR A 784 11.25 -17.07 16.95
C THR A 784 12.45 -16.26 17.37
N PHE A 785 13.64 -16.81 17.13
CA PHE A 785 14.91 -16.14 17.34
C PHE A 785 15.61 -15.97 16.00
N ALA A 786 16.09 -14.80 15.70
CA ALA A 786 16.82 -14.55 14.46
C ALA A 786 18.08 -13.71 14.67
N VAL A 787 19.12 -14.04 13.94
CA VAL A 787 20.35 -13.23 13.81
C VAL A 787 20.41 -12.65 12.40
N GLN A 788 20.92 -11.43 12.31
CA GLN A 788 21.05 -10.69 11.08
C GLN A 788 22.45 -10.09 10.97
N CYS A 789 22.98 -10.05 9.77
CA CYS A 789 24.17 -9.30 9.42
C CYS A 789 23.89 -8.43 8.19
N ASN A 790 24.01 -7.13 8.35
CA ASN A 790 23.84 -6.15 7.29
C ASN A 790 25.22 -5.59 6.94
N ILE A 791 25.54 -5.63 5.66
CA ILE A 791 26.82 -5.16 5.11
C ILE A 791 26.50 -4.06 4.10
N LYS A 792 27.16 -2.89 4.26
CA LYS A 792 27.06 -1.78 3.28
C LYS A 792 28.47 -1.40 2.84
N ILE A 793 28.76 -1.56 1.55
CA ILE A 793 30.08 -1.30 0.94
C ILE A 793 29.92 -0.23 -0.14
#